data_1858473c0dd12e7e0f7940378f0e5902
#
_entry.id   1858473c0dd12e7e0f7940378f0e5902
#
_cell.length_a   1.000
_cell.length_b   1.000
_cell.length_c   1.000
_cell.angle_alpha   90.00
_cell.angle_beta   90.00
_cell.angle_gamma   90.00
#
_symmetry.space_group_name_H-M   'P 1'
#
loop_
_entity.id
_entity.type
_entity.pdbx_description
1 polymer ?
#
loop_
_entity_poly.entity_id
_entity_poly.type
_entity_poly.pdbx_seq_one_letter_code
_entity_poly.pdbx_strand_id
1 'polypeptide(L)'
;MKNNLKITIINAILIIFFLISNTYSIEQFNFDITEIEITDNGNKFKGLKRGSATSDSGLKIEADTFEYDKITNILNAYGDVKINDPINDYILFTNDITYIKNKETIFTKGITKAIIESKYNFLSKNVTFYRNKKELHSSEFSEVKDEKLTQYNLSEFNYSIEQGILKGSNIEVISDYSKNSKNRDLYTYKDGIFNLKTKKYNASDTKIYLKNNTFGKNNSLVSVNLESEENLSTNENAPRIYGASSSKKDEITVINKGIFTSCGFNDGCPPWSIKAEKITHNENKKQITYDNAFLNIYNLPVLYFPKFFHPDPTVKRQSGLLMPQINDSDILGTSILIPYFHVISENKDLTVTPTIFDTHIKMLQTEYRQKNKSSNFIVDAAHVQGYKSNLSQNKNGISHLFAKYDLDLNLPNFENSILNLKVEKVTNDTYLKIFDTNLIDKEIKPNNDGGLSSNLNFQFNNQTSDFTTGVSVNETLNGTNSDRYQYILPYYNYNTVLGYNEFGQFNFSSSGYNNLHNTNSLQTSLNNDLNFLSRDFFTKMGFQNNFGIYFKNLNTIGKNYSNYKSSPQSEIMSLYNFETNYPLIKKEENYINYIKPKLSIRLNPGEMKNYSNSSRSINSDNIFSIDRLSVGGDSFEEGRSLTAGINYTKENINDINKYFSIDLASVYRDKDLNKAPNNSGIRTKSSNLFGSVDFSLLDDYLLEYDFSLDNNFNNIEYNNVGVTFKKNNFLTKFNFIEENGKIGQSNSVANVTEYKFNENNYVYFGTRRNRETSLTEYYDLIYEYKNDCLSANIKYKKTYYQDRDLTPDEQIFFSITLFPLTTLEQKVNPDLYR
;
A
#
# COMPACT_ATOMS: atom_id res chain seq x y z
N MET A 1 -33.41 -112.94 11.60
CA MET A 1 -34.00 -111.63 11.58
C MET A 1 -34.31 -110.96 12.96
N LYS A 2 -33.88 -111.47 14.12
CA LYS A 2 -34.14 -110.90 15.42
C LYS A 2 -32.98 -110.09 16.05
N ASN A 3 -31.78 -110.13 15.50
CA ASN A 3 -30.62 -109.43 16.06
C ASN A 3 -30.41 -108.10 15.49
N ASN A 4 -30.85 -107.80 14.28
CA ASN A 4 -30.61 -106.41 13.65
C ASN A 4 -31.60 -105.33 14.21
N LEU A 5 -32.75 -105.80 14.76
CA LEU A 5 -33.72 -104.86 15.32
C LEU A 5 -33.25 -104.24 16.66
N LYS A 6 -32.49 -105.08 17.46
CA LYS A 6 -31.90 -104.55 18.73
C LYS A 6 -30.75 -103.55 18.53
N ILE A 7 -29.91 -103.73 17.48
CA ILE A 7 -28.82 -102.83 17.15
C ILE A 7 -29.35 -101.52 16.56
N THR A 8 -30.36 -101.56 15.75
CA THR A 8 -31.05 -100.44 15.21
C THR A 8 -31.73 -99.56 16.28
N ILE A 9 -32.34 -100.14 17.30
CA ILE A 9 -32.95 -99.44 18.39
C ILE A 9 -31.90 -98.84 19.34
N ILE A 10 -30.81 -99.55 19.60
CA ILE A 10 -29.73 -99.04 20.46
C ILE A 10 -29.02 -97.89 19.73
N ASN A 11 -28.74 -97.93 18.42
CA ASN A 11 -28.24 -96.86 17.66
C ASN A 11 -29.15 -95.63 17.53
N ALA A 12 -30.50 -95.89 17.47
CA ALA A 12 -31.48 -94.81 17.48
C ALA A 12 -31.58 -94.09 18.85
N ILE A 13 -31.47 -94.89 19.96
CA ILE A 13 -31.38 -94.31 21.30
C ILE A 13 -30.07 -93.57 21.56
N LEU A 14 -28.94 -94.07 21.00
CA LEU A 14 -27.63 -93.34 21.04
C LEU A 14 -27.64 -92.07 20.22
N ILE A 15 -28.28 -92.03 19.07
CA ILE A 15 -28.42 -90.82 18.24
C ILE A 15 -29.37 -89.81 18.93
N ILE A 16 -30.44 -90.29 19.66
CA ILE A 16 -31.27 -89.39 20.43
C ILE A 16 -30.54 -88.86 21.67
N PHE A 17 -29.61 -89.60 22.26
CA PHE A 17 -28.77 -89.08 23.35
C PHE A 17 -27.69 -88.12 22.92
N PHE A 18 -27.24 -88.25 21.67
CA PHE A 18 -26.31 -87.29 21.06
C PHE A 18 -27.02 -86.04 20.53
N LEU A 19 -28.34 -86.06 20.37
CA LEU A 19 -29.15 -84.90 19.98
C LEU A 19 -29.62 -84.03 21.15
N ILE A 20 -29.40 -84.45 22.40
CA ILE A 20 -29.55 -83.64 23.60
C ILE A 20 -28.11 -83.05 23.90
N SER A 21 -27.57 -82.36 22.97
CA SER A 21 -26.53 -81.42 23.33
C SER A 21 -27.21 -80.36 24.17
N ASN A 22 -26.85 -80.29 25.43
CA ASN A 22 -27.13 -79.13 26.22
C ASN A 22 -26.55 -77.94 25.47
N THR A 23 -27.40 -77.21 24.83
CA THR A 23 -26.98 -75.82 24.41
C THR A 23 -26.78 -75.07 25.73
N TYR A 24 -25.49 -75.06 26.20
CA TYR A 24 -25.12 -74.09 27.17
C TYR A 24 -25.30 -72.77 26.44
N SER A 25 -26.29 -72.01 26.82
CA SER A 25 -26.42 -70.65 26.44
C SER A 25 -25.20 -69.98 26.96
N ILE A 26 -24.20 -69.76 26.03
CA ILE A 26 -23.02 -68.94 26.33
C ILE A 26 -23.57 -67.62 26.77
N GLU A 27 -23.30 -67.23 28.01
CA GLU A 27 -23.63 -65.88 28.47
C GLU A 27 -22.96 -64.87 27.60
N GLN A 28 -23.74 -64.08 26.86
CA GLN A 28 -23.21 -63.15 25.88
C GLN A 28 -22.61 -61.88 26.50
N PHE A 29 -22.87 -61.73 27.85
CA PHE A 29 -22.24 -60.66 28.63
C PHE A 29 -21.79 -61.20 29.99
N ASN A 30 -20.58 -60.81 30.37
CA ASN A 30 -20.04 -60.99 31.71
C ASN A 30 -20.27 -59.69 32.48
N PHE A 31 -21.06 -59.75 33.59
CA PHE A 31 -21.38 -58.61 34.42
C PHE A 31 -20.48 -58.56 35.65
N ASP A 32 -19.84 -57.42 35.86
CA ASP A 32 -19.12 -57.09 37.09
C ASP A 32 -19.84 -55.91 37.75
N ILE A 33 -20.88 -56.27 38.56
CA ILE A 33 -21.79 -55.31 39.16
C ILE A 33 -22.01 -55.72 40.60
N THR A 34 -22.03 -54.76 41.52
CA THR A 34 -22.10 -55.01 42.98
C THR A 34 -23.44 -55.51 43.43
N GLU A 35 -24.56 -55.22 42.72
CA GLU A 35 -25.94 -55.60 43.09
C GLU A 35 -26.72 -55.90 41.81
N ILE A 36 -27.17 -57.14 41.68
CA ILE A 36 -27.92 -57.62 40.51
C ILE A 36 -29.26 -58.21 40.99
N GLU A 37 -30.32 -57.71 40.41
CA GLU A 37 -31.66 -58.27 40.54
C GLU A 37 -31.95 -59.18 39.32
N ILE A 38 -32.40 -60.42 39.55
CA ILE A 38 -32.73 -61.38 38.50
C ILE A 38 -34.23 -61.68 38.56
N THR A 39 -34.93 -61.43 37.45
CA THR A 39 -36.37 -61.60 37.32
C THR A 39 -36.73 -62.48 36.12
N ASP A 40 -38.03 -62.86 35.96
CA ASP A 40 -38.57 -63.61 34.80
C ASP A 40 -37.88 -64.96 34.58
N ASN A 41 -37.80 -65.73 35.66
CA ASN A 41 -37.18 -67.07 35.67
C ASN A 41 -35.73 -67.10 35.18
N GLY A 42 -34.92 -66.01 35.44
CA GLY A 42 -33.52 -65.91 35.01
C GLY A 42 -33.31 -65.35 33.64
N ASN A 43 -34.35 -64.82 32.98
CA ASN A 43 -34.29 -64.28 31.65
C ASN A 43 -33.97 -62.75 31.66
N LYS A 44 -34.26 -62.02 32.77
CA LYS A 44 -33.98 -60.57 32.88
C LYS A 44 -33.07 -60.31 34.03
N PHE A 45 -32.00 -59.50 33.70
CA PHE A 45 -30.98 -59.05 34.66
C PHE A 45 -31.10 -57.51 34.79
N LYS A 46 -31.15 -57.04 36.03
CA LYS A 46 -31.13 -55.65 36.39
C LYS A 46 -29.98 -55.37 37.34
N GLY A 47 -29.04 -54.59 36.89
CA GLY A 47 -27.95 -54.10 37.71
C GLY A 47 -28.29 -52.74 38.34
N LEU A 48 -28.25 -52.65 39.68
CA LEU A 48 -28.79 -51.50 40.42
C LEU A 48 -27.69 -50.49 40.87
N LYS A 49 -26.42 -50.83 40.70
CA LYS A 49 -25.31 -49.95 41.04
C LYS A 49 -24.27 -49.93 39.92
N ARG A 50 -23.45 -48.86 39.88
CA ARG A 50 -22.39 -48.71 38.87
C ARG A 50 -21.54 -49.98 38.77
N GLY A 51 -21.36 -50.41 37.54
CA GLY A 51 -20.62 -51.62 37.22
C GLY A 51 -20.20 -51.67 35.76
N SER A 52 -19.83 -52.86 35.29
CA SER A 52 -19.48 -53.06 33.89
C SER A 52 -20.10 -54.34 33.31
N ALA A 53 -20.48 -54.31 32.05
CA ALA A 53 -20.86 -55.45 31.25
C ALA A 53 -19.84 -55.65 30.12
N THR A 54 -19.23 -56.85 30.07
CA THR A 54 -18.22 -57.14 29.04
C THR A 54 -18.77 -58.22 28.12
N SER A 55 -18.81 -57.96 26.82
CA SER A 55 -19.26 -58.96 25.82
C SER A 55 -18.16 -59.98 25.51
N ASP A 56 -18.52 -61.10 24.92
CA ASP A 56 -17.63 -62.14 24.40
C ASP A 56 -16.60 -61.59 23.36
N SER A 57 -16.95 -60.51 22.65
CA SER A 57 -16.08 -59.79 21.73
C SER A 57 -15.20 -58.71 22.37
N GLY A 58 -15.06 -58.69 23.70
CA GLY A 58 -14.19 -57.76 24.43
C GLY A 58 -14.71 -56.32 24.54
N LEU A 59 -15.94 -56.05 24.11
CA LEU A 59 -16.59 -54.75 24.30
C LEU A 59 -16.95 -54.57 25.78
N LYS A 60 -16.44 -53.53 26.43
CA LYS A 60 -16.72 -53.17 27.80
C LYS A 60 -17.65 -51.96 27.88
N ILE A 61 -18.79 -52.13 28.61
CA ILE A 61 -19.78 -51.08 28.85
C ILE A 61 -19.79 -50.82 30.35
N GLU A 62 -19.54 -49.59 30.76
CA GLU A 62 -19.61 -49.12 32.14
C GLU A 62 -20.84 -48.21 32.28
N ALA A 63 -21.66 -48.33 33.29
CA ALA A 63 -22.87 -47.54 33.52
C ALA A 63 -23.32 -47.57 34.98
N ASP A 64 -24.21 -46.67 35.37
CA ASP A 64 -24.81 -46.62 36.70
C ASP A 64 -25.80 -47.73 36.91
N THR A 65 -26.60 -48.07 35.87
CA THR A 65 -27.59 -49.18 35.94
C THR A 65 -27.65 -49.94 34.61
N PHE A 66 -28.04 -51.22 34.67
CA PHE A 66 -28.18 -52.13 33.53
C PHE A 66 -29.49 -52.84 33.52
N GLU A 67 -30.04 -53.04 32.33
CA GLU A 67 -31.18 -53.99 32.11
C GLU A 67 -30.85 -54.89 30.92
N TYR A 68 -30.76 -56.20 31.14
CA TYR A 68 -30.44 -57.14 30.06
C TYR A 68 -31.58 -58.22 29.98
N ASP A 69 -32.14 -58.40 28.81
CA ASP A 69 -33.10 -59.44 28.45
C ASP A 69 -32.41 -60.51 27.61
N LYS A 70 -32.20 -61.65 28.16
CA LYS A 70 -31.57 -62.83 27.56
C LYS A 70 -32.31 -63.37 26.33
N ILE A 71 -33.65 -63.27 26.28
CA ILE A 71 -34.50 -63.82 25.19
C ILE A 71 -34.29 -62.96 23.94
N THR A 72 -34.37 -61.67 24.10
CA THR A 72 -34.19 -60.71 22.99
C THR A 72 -32.75 -60.35 22.71
N ASN A 73 -31.79 -60.63 23.61
CA ASN A 73 -30.41 -60.25 23.60
C ASN A 73 -30.20 -58.73 23.52
N ILE A 74 -31.03 -57.97 24.26
CA ILE A 74 -31.00 -56.52 24.35
C ILE A 74 -30.46 -56.11 25.71
N LEU A 75 -29.37 -55.34 25.70
CA LEU A 75 -28.79 -54.69 26.88
C LEU A 75 -29.10 -53.22 26.84
N ASN A 76 -29.79 -52.71 27.83
CA ASN A 76 -29.94 -51.27 28.07
C ASN A 76 -29.01 -50.88 29.22
N ALA A 77 -28.28 -49.78 29.10
CA ALA A 77 -27.48 -49.22 30.15
C ALA A 77 -27.77 -47.72 30.29
N TYR A 78 -27.85 -47.26 31.54
CA TYR A 78 -28.28 -45.90 31.86
C TYR A 78 -27.33 -45.24 32.84
N GLY A 79 -27.14 -43.94 32.73
CA GLY A 79 -26.34 -43.08 33.61
C GLY A 79 -24.85 -43.20 33.36
N ASP A 80 -24.22 -42.08 32.96
CA ASP A 80 -22.77 -41.94 32.70
C ASP A 80 -22.16 -43.16 31.99
N VAL A 81 -22.74 -43.51 30.85
CA VAL A 81 -22.39 -44.71 30.09
C VAL A 81 -21.08 -44.45 29.33
N LYS A 82 -20.12 -45.36 29.56
CA LYS A 82 -18.86 -45.41 28.82
C LYS A 82 -18.73 -46.75 28.14
N ILE A 83 -18.54 -46.74 26.81
CA ILE A 83 -18.29 -47.93 26.01
C ILE A 83 -16.85 -47.90 25.55
N ASN A 84 -16.11 -48.96 25.77
CA ASN A 84 -14.73 -49.12 25.27
C ASN A 84 -14.68 -50.41 24.43
N ASP A 85 -14.36 -50.23 23.14
CA ASP A 85 -14.15 -51.33 22.20
C ASP A 85 -12.68 -51.33 21.73
N PRO A 86 -11.80 -52.09 22.38
CA PRO A 86 -10.38 -52.12 22.06
C PRO A 86 -10.07 -52.78 20.70
N ILE A 87 -11.00 -53.64 20.17
CA ILE A 87 -10.84 -54.30 18.87
C ILE A 87 -11.10 -53.32 17.74
N ASN A 88 -12.09 -52.44 17.88
CA ASN A 88 -12.45 -51.47 16.85
C ASN A 88 -11.88 -50.08 17.16
N ASP A 89 -11.04 -49.89 18.20
CA ASP A 89 -10.36 -48.67 18.63
C ASP A 89 -11.29 -47.46 18.71
N TYR A 90 -12.37 -47.59 19.53
CA TYR A 90 -13.24 -46.48 19.84
C TYR A 90 -13.70 -46.46 21.30
N ILE A 91 -13.97 -45.26 21.78
CA ILE A 91 -14.60 -45.03 23.09
C ILE A 91 -15.81 -44.12 22.90
N LEU A 92 -16.99 -44.54 23.44
CA LEU A 92 -18.20 -43.74 23.43
C LEU A 92 -18.56 -43.30 24.85
N PHE A 93 -19.06 -42.08 24.99
CA PHE A 93 -19.60 -41.51 26.22
C PHE A 93 -21.02 -40.98 25.93
N THR A 94 -21.97 -41.39 26.72
CA THR A 94 -23.40 -41.03 26.59
C THR A 94 -24.15 -41.26 27.89
N ASN A 95 -25.42 -40.85 27.99
CA ASN A 95 -26.23 -41.13 29.16
C ASN A 95 -26.94 -42.47 29.09
N ASP A 96 -27.49 -42.83 27.94
CA ASP A 96 -28.28 -44.01 27.77
C ASP A 96 -27.92 -44.74 26.50
N ILE A 97 -27.92 -46.08 26.55
CA ILE A 97 -27.76 -46.93 25.37
C ILE A 97 -28.73 -48.09 25.35
N THR A 98 -29.01 -48.55 24.14
CA THR A 98 -29.61 -49.85 23.84
C THR A 98 -28.69 -50.62 22.92
N TYR A 99 -28.16 -51.75 23.38
CA TYR A 99 -27.33 -52.64 22.58
C TYR A 99 -28.10 -53.90 22.19
N ILE A 100 -28.39 -54.06 20.90
CA ILE A 100 -29.03 -55.25 20.33
C ILE A 100 -27.91 -56.18 19.86
N LYS A 101 -27.54 -57.13 20.73
CA LYS A 101 -26.38 -58.01 20.51
C LYS A 101 -26.49 -58.84 19.23
N ASN A 102 -27.69 -59.42 18.95
CA ASN A 102 -27.91 -60.22 17.75
C ASN A 102 -27.71 -59.46 16.44
N LYS A 103 -27.82 -58.16 16.45
CA LYS A 103 -27.58 -57.30 15.31
C LYS A 103 -26.23 -56.56 15.37
N GLU A 104 -25.51 -56.74 16.47
CA GLU A 104 -24.28 -55.97 16.77
C GLU A 104 -24.50 -54.45 16.58
N THR A 105 -25.63 -53.93 17.08
CA THR A 105 -26.04 -52.56 16.90
C THR A 105 -26.22 -51.86 18.23
N ILE A 106 -25.57 -50.74 18.44
CA ILE A 106 -25.67 -49.90 19.63
C ILE A 106 -26.40 -48.64 19.24
N PHE A 107 -27.46 -48.30 19.96
CA PHE A 107 -28.17 -47.01 19.85
C PHE A 107 -27.88 -46.21 21.10
N THR A 108 -27.44 -44.96 20.95
CA THR A 108 -27.32 -44.02 22.05
C THR A 108 -28.52 -43.09 22.09
N LYS A 109 -28.90 -42.60 23.27
CA LYS A 109 -29.97 -41.64 23.45
C LYS A 109 -29.38 -40.37 24.12
N GLY A 110 -29.60 -39.22 23.48
CA GLY A 110 -29.07 -37.95 23.94
C GLY A 110 -27.67 -37.64 23.39
N ILE A 111 -26.96 -36.74 24.07
CA ILE A 111 -25.62 -36.29 23.64
C ILE A 111 -24.64 -37.46 23.74
N THR A 112 -23.94 -37.69 22.66
CA THR A 112 -22.94 -38.75 22.52
C THR A 112 -21.61 -38.20 22.04
N LYS A 113 -20.55 -38.48 22.80
CA LYS A 113 -19.16 -38.19 22.38
C LYS A 113 -18.48 -39.51 22.01
N ALA A 114 -17.96 -39.60 20.80
CA ALA A 114 -17.20 -40.76 20.34
C ALA A 114 -15.73 -40.34 20.05
N ILE A 115 -14.79 -41.10 20.58
CA ILE A 115 -13.33 -40.93 20.26
C ILE A 115 -12.93 -42.15 19.46
N ILE A 116 -12.49 -41.96 18.20
CA ILE A 116 -12.18 -43.03 17.26
C ILE A 116 -10.72 -42.97 16.88
N GLU A 117 -10.00 -44.08 16.94
CA GLU A 117 -8.59 -44.24 16.65
C GLU A 117 -7.70 -43.20 17.42
N SER A 118 -8.19 -42.74 18.58
CA SER A 118 -7.56 -41.66 19.39
C SER A 118 -7.28 -40.36 18.60
N LYS A 119 -7.79 -40.19 17.39
CA LYS A 119 -7.55 -39.12 16.43
C LYS A 119 -8.77 -38.27 16.10
N TYR A 120 -9.96 -38.89 16.11
CA TYR A 120 -11.19 -38.26 15.69
C TYR A 120 -12.16 -38.15 16.86
N ASN A 121 -12.60 -36.91 17.14
CA ASN A 121 -13.60 -36.65 18.16
C ASN A 121 -14.96 -36.32 17.49
N PHE A 122 -15.96 -37.17 17.71
CA PHE A 122 -17.34 -36.96 17.24
C PHE A 122 -18.18 -36.48 18.41
N LEU A 123 -18.96 -35.47 18.22
CA LEU A 123 -19.99 -35.00 19.14
C LEU A 123 -21.31 -34.92 18.40
N SER A 124 -22.29 -35.69 18.80
CA SER A 124 -23.60 -35.79 18.15
C SER A 124 -24.71 -36.15 19.15
N LYS A 125 -25.90 -36.32 18.64
CA LYS A 125 -27.02 -36.86 19.41
C LYS A 125 -27.55 -38.14 18.75
N ASN A 126 -28.09 -39.04 19.54
CA ASN A 126 -28.86 -40.24 19.07
C ASN A 126 -28.06 -41.04 18.02
N VAL A 127 -26.83 -41.40 18.35
CA VAL A 127 -25.92 -42.10 17.43
C VAL A 127 -26.25 -43.57 17.34
N THR A 128 -26.29 -44.12 16.14
CA THR A 128 -26.37 -45.54 15.87
C THR A 128 -24.99 -46.06 15.44
N PHE A 129 -24.53 -47.07 16.13
CA PHE A 129 -23.28 -47.73 15.78
C PHE A 129 -23.51 -49.16 15.32
N TYR A 130 -23.18 -49.46 14.08
CA TYR A 130 -23.26 -50.82 13.48
C TYR A 130 -21.87 -51.46 13.59
N ARG A 131 -21.65 -52.26 14.65
CA ARG A 131 -20.32 -52.84 14.93
C ARG A 131 -19.84 -53.80 13.83
N ASN A 132 -20.73 -54.61 13.24
CA ASN A 132 -20.39 -55.51 12.12
C ASN A 132 -19.91 -54.80 10.87
N LYS A 133 -20.42 -53.59 10.62
CA LYS A 133 -20.03 -52.75 9.47
C LYS A 133 -18.95 -51.76 9.84
N LYS A 134 -18.65 -51.59 11.13
CA LYS A 134 -17.76 -50.54 11.65
C LYS A 134 -18.23 -49.16 11.20
N GLU A 135 -19.53 -48.87 11.32
CA GLU A 135 -20.15 -47.62 10.86
C GLU A 135 -20.86 -46.89 11.98
N LEU A 136 -20.65 -45.58 12.08
CA LEU A 136 -21.44 -44.67 12.91
C LEU A 136 -22.40 -43.88 12.04
N HIS A 137 -23.59 -43.68 12.52
CA HIS A 137 -24.62 -42.90 11.83
C HIS A 137 -25.36 -42.01 12.84
N SER A 138 -25.67 -40.78 12.45
CA SER A 138 -26.64 -39.93 13.14
C SER A 138 -27.33 -39.04 12.12
N SER A 139 -28.62 -38.82 12.30
CA SER A 139 -29.46 -37.86 11.56
C SER A 139 -29.59 -36.50 12.26
N GLU A 140 -28.81 -36.30 13.30
CA GLU A 140 -28.80 -35.07 14.10
C GLU A 140 -27.54 -34.26 13.83
N PHE A 141 -27.59 -32.95 14.17
CA PHE A 141 -26.41 -32.09 14.07
C PHE A 141 -25.20 -32.71 14.78
N SER A 142 -24.07 -32.74 14.07
CA SER A 142 -22.88 -33.44 14.50
C SER A 142 -21.62 -32.56 14.24
N GLU A 143 -20.72 -32.62 15.21
CA GLU A 143 -19.39 -31.99 15.13
C GLU A 143 -18.33 -33.09 15.13
N VAL A 144 -17.42 -33.06 14.15
CA VAL A 144 -16.27 -33.96 14.06
C VAL A 144 -14.98 -33.14 14.04
N LYS A 145 -14.06 -33.46 14.96
CA LYS A 145 -12.73 -32.81 15.04
C LYS A 145 -11.63 -33.81 14.79
N ASP A 146 -10.65 -33.43 13.98
CA ASP A 146 -9.44 -34.22 13.73
C ASP A 146 -8.21 -33.70 14.47
N GLU A 147 -7.12 -34.50 14.47
CA GLU A 147 -5.84 -34.14 15.10
C GLU A 147 -5.14 -32.93 14.44
N LYS A 148 -5.51 -32.59 13.21
CA LYS A 148 -4.97 -31.45 12.43
C LYS A 148 -5.76 -30.17 12.64
N LEU A 149 -6.58 -30.10 13.67
CA LEU A 149 -7.39 -28.94 14.03
C LEU A 149 -8.46 -28.58 12.98
N THR A 150 -8.90 -29.55 12.15
CA THR A 150 -10.03 -29.37 11.24
C THR A 150 -11.32 -29.78 11.95
N GLN A 151 -12.36 -28.97 11.84
CA GLN A 151 -13.68 -29.23 12.36
C GLN A 151 -14.69 -29.36 11.22
N TYR A 152 -15.49 -30.43 11.25
CA TYR A 152 -16.60 -30.71 10.34
C TYR A 152 -17.91 -30.62 11.11
N ASN A 153 -18.81 -29.75 10.69
CA ASN A 153 -20.17 -29.60 11.20
C ASN A 153 -21.11 -30.15 10.12
N LEU A 154 -22.00 -31.06 10.49
CA LEU A 154 -22.91 -31.76 9.56
C LEU A 154 -24.31 -31.83 10.13
N SER A 155 -25.34 -31.74 9.28
CA SER A 155 -26.73 -31.97 9.72
C SER A 155 -27.00 -33.45 10.02
N GLU A 156 -26.38 -34.33 9.26
CA GLU A 156 -26.41 -35.78 9.42
C GLU A 156 -25.09 -36.37 8.94
N PHE A 157 -24.71 -37.53 9.47
CA PHE A 157 -23.51 -38.23 9.00
C PHE A 157 -23.61 -39.75 8.99
N ASN A 158 -22.81 -40.37 8.13
CA ASN A 158 -22.41 -41.76 8.15
C ASN A 158 -20.88 -41.82 8.07
N TYR A 159 -20.28 -42.47 9.07
CA TYR A 159 -18.82 -42.63 9.14
C TYR A 159 -18.43 -44.10 9.16
N SER A 160 -17.64 -44.53 8.16
CA SER A 160 -16.99 -45.84 8.11
C SER A 160 -15.61 -45.78 8.76
N ILE A 161 -15.42 -46.42 9.92
CA ILE A 161 -14.15 -46.43 10.66
C ILE A 161 -13.06 -47.10 9.84
N GLU A 162 -13.34 -48.22 9.17
CA GLU A 162 -12.37 -48.99 8.43
C GLU A 162 -11.81 -48.20 7.24
N GLN A 163 -12.68 -47.58 6.46
CA GLN A 163 -12.33 -46.82 5.29
C GLN A 163 -11.91 -45.36 5.62
N GLY A 164 -12.24 -44.85 6.80
CA GLY A 164 -12.08 -43.45 7.20
C GLY A 164 -12.96 -42.49 6.40
N ILE A 165 -14.12 -42.99 5.89
CA ILE A 165 -15.00 -42.20 5.00
C ILE A 165 -16.13 -41.61 5.81
N LEU A 166 -16.21 -40.28 5.86
CA LEU A 166 -17.29 -39.47 6.41
C LEU A 166 -18.18 -38.99 5.25
N LYS A 167 -19.48 -39.36 5.29
CA LYS A 167 -20.51 -38.89 4.37
C LYS A 167 -21.49 -38.03 5.14
N GLY A 168 -21.96 -36.94 4.55
CA GLY A 168 -22.98 -36.13 5.23
C GLY A 168 -23.61 -35.09 4.32
N SER A 169 -24.55 -34.35 4.89
CA SER A 169 -25.29 -33.28 4.24
C SER A 169 -25.14 -31.96 5.03
N ASN A 170 -25.36 -30.83 4.36
CA ASN A 170 -25.18 -29.48 4.90
C ASN A 170 -23.89 -29.33 5.71
N ILE A 171 -22.77 -29.53 5.04
CA ILE A 171 -21.48 -29.70 5.67
C ILE A 171 -20.78 -28.33 5.73
N GLU A 172 -20.31 -27.99 6.91
CA GLU A 172 -19.40 -26.83 7.14
C GLU A 172 -18.06 -27.37 7.63
N VAL A 173 -16.99 -27.05 6.94
CA VAL A 173 -15.64 -27.44 7.32
C VAL A 173 -14.84 -26.18 7.68
N ILE A 174 -14.29 -26.18 8.88
CA ILE A 174 -13.48 -25.08 9.43
C ILE A 174 -12.04 -25.54 9.52
N SER A 175 -11.14 -24.86 8.79
CA SER A 175 -9.72 -25.15 8.90
C SER A 175 -9.12 -24.46 10.12
N ASP A 176 -8.29 -25.19 10.88
CA ASP A 176 -7.58 -24.66 12.04
C ASP A 176 -8.51 -23.92 13.03
N TYR A 177 -9.41 -24.69 13.67
CA TYR A 177 -10.39 -24.16 14.62
C TYR A 177 -9.78 -23.50 15.87
N SER A 178 -8.45 -23.62 16.09
CA SER A 178 -7.74 -22.96 17.17
C SER A 178 -7.54 -21.46 16.91
N LYS A 179 -7.54 -21.04 15.63
CA LYS A 179 -7.43 -19.64 15.26
C LYS A 179 -8.72 -18.86 15.49
N ASN A 180 -8.57 -17.52 15.60
CA ASN A 180 -9.70 -16.60 15.66
C ASN A 180 -10.61 -16.78 14.42
N SER A 181 -11.92 -16.66 14.59
CA SER A 181 -12.93 -16.81 13.52
C SER A 181 -12.71 -15.90 12.30
N LYS A 182 -12.00 -14.79 12.47
CA LYS A 182 -11.63 -13.87 11.38
C LYS A 182 -10.45 -14.36 10.51
N ASN A 183 -9.68 -15.34 10.97
CA ASN A 183 -8.43 -15.78 10.33
C ASN A 183 -8.43 -17.27 9.94
N ARG A 184 -9.59 -17.92 9.91
CA ARG A 184 -9.71 -19.34 9.55
C ARG A 184 -10.58 -19.51 8.32
N ASP A 185 -10.16 -20.38 7.38
CA ASP A 185 -10.92 -20.65 6.17
C ASP A 185 -12.16 -21.46 6.49
N LEU A 186 -13.22 -21.19 5.76
CA LEU A 186 -14.53 -21.81 5.89
C LEU A 186 -14.95 -22.42 4.54
N TYR A 187 -15.33 -23.69 4.57
CA TYR A 187 -15.82 -24.42 3.40
C TYR A 187 -17.22 -24.91 3.69
N THR A 188 -18.16 -24.67 2.79
CA THR A 188 -19.53 -25.19 2.92
C THR A 188 -19.92 -26.01 1.71
N TYR A 189 -20.64 -27.11 1.95
CA TYR A 189 -21.06 -28.05 0.92
C TYR A 189 -22.48 -28.48 1.20
N LYS A 190 -23.28 -28.76 0.17
CA LYS A 190 -24.59 -29.35 0.33
C LYS A 190 -24.47 -30.81 0.73
N ASP A 191 -23.72 -31.59 -0.06
CA ASP A 191 -23.44 -32.99 0.22
C ASP A 191 -21.95 -33.28 -0.02
N GLY A 192 -21.39 -34.22 0.75
CA GLY A 192 -19.95 -34.52 0.62
C GLY A 192 -19.55 -35.90 1.13
N ILE A 193 -18.50 -36.40 0.55
CA ILE A 193 -17.80 -37.63 0.93
C ILE A 193 -16.36 -37.28 1.20
N PHE A 194 -15.92 -37.38 2.46
CA PHE A 194 -14.59 -37.03 2.94
C PHE A 194 -13.87 -38.27 3.44
N ASN A 195 -12.69 -38.52 2.95
CA ASN A 195 -11.79 -39.51 3.53
C ASN A 195 -10.89 -38.82 4.55
N LEU A 196 -11.15 -38.97 5.83
CA LEU A 196 -10.40 -38.29 6.90
C LEU A 196 -8.95 -38.79 7.00
N LYS A 197 -8.68 -40.05 6.60
CA LYS A 197 -7.33 -40.65 6.61
C LYS A 197 -6.44 -40.11 5.47
N THR A 198 -6.99 -40.00 4.25
CA THR A 198 -6.24 -39.57 3.04
C THR A 198 -6.46 -38.12 2.67
N LYS A 199 -7.34 -37.38 3.40
CA LYS A 199 -7.71 -35.99 3.11
C LYS A 199 -8.31 -35.75 1.72
N LYS A 200 -8.80 -36.79 1.05
CA LYS A 200 -9.48 -36.70 -0.24
C LYS A 200 -10.97 -36.46 -0.01
N TYR A 201 -11.58 -35.65 -0.87
CA TYR A 201 -13.03 -35.47 -0.82
C TYR A 201 -13.64 -35.25 -2.19
N ASN A 202 -14.95 -35.49 -2.28
CA ASN A 202 -15.85 -35.07 -3.36
C ASN A 202 -17.07 -34.43 -2.73
N ALA A 203 -17.48 -33.24 -3.20
CA ALA A 203 -18.61 -32.52 -2.63
C ALA A 203 -19.40 -31.75 -3.70
N SER A 204 -20.66 -31.46 -3.42
CA SER A 204 -21.59 -30.69 -4.25
C SER A 204 -21.87 -29.32 -3.65
N ASP A 205 -22.29 -28.34 -4.48
CA ASP A 205 -22.65 -26.97 -4.10
C ASP A 205 -21.62 -26.35 -3.15
N THR A 206 -20.41 -26.26 -3.64
CA THR A 206 -19.23 -25.84 -2.89
C THR A 206 -19.19 -24.31 -2.75
N LYS A 207 -18.95 -23.83 -1.52
CA LYS A 207 -18.62 -22.43 -1.24
C LYS A 207 -17.39 -22.42 -0.34
N ILE A 208 -16.35 -21.69 -0.76
CA ILE A 208 -15.07 -21.59 -0.06
C ILE A 208 -14.84 -20.13 0.28
N TYR A 209 -14.57 -19.84 1.55
CA TYR A 209 -14.23 -18.51 2.06
C TYR A 209 -12.79 -18.54 2.59
N LEU A 210 -11.87 -17.88 1.87
CA LEU A 210 -10.46 -17.83 2.21
C LEU A 210 -10.19 -16.62 3.11
N LYS A 211 -10.46 -16.77 4.42
CA LYS A 211 -10.27 -15.71 5.43
C LYS A 211 -8.82 -15.61 5.91
N ASN A 212 -8.04 -16.69 5.82
CA ASN A 212 -6.59 -16.67 6.09
C ASN A 212 -5.87 -16.17 4.85
N ASN A 213 -5.95 -14.85 4.60
CA ASN A 213 -5.38 -14.23 3.42
C ASN A 213 -4.52 -13.02 3.77
N THR A 214 -3.65 -12.62 2.85
CA THR A 214 -2.83 -11.41 2.91
C THR A 214 -3.45 -10.26 2.10
N PHE A 215 -4.58 -10.49 1.47
CA PHE A 215 -5.30 -9.50 0.68
C PHE A 215 -5.82 -8.36 1.57
N GLY A 216 -5.54 -7.12 1.21
CA GLY A 216 -5.97 -5.94 1.96
C GLY A 216 -5.18 -5.63 3.25
N LYS A 217 -4.23 -6.46 3.64
CA LYS A 217 -3.27 -6.09 4.69
C LYS A 217 -2.15 -5.32 4.00
N ASN A 218 -2.04 -4.03 4.34
CA ASN A 218 -1.05 -3.10 3.79
C ASN A 218 0.33 -3.73 3.65
N ASN A 219 0.65 -4.17 2.45
CA ASN A 219 2.00 -4.48 2.02
C ASN A 219 2.46 -3.48 0.96
N SER A 220 2.09 -2.21 1.12
CA SER A 220 2.74 -1.14 0.39
C SER A 220 4.16 -1.05 0.92
N LEU A 221 5.12 -1.48 0.13
CA LEU A 221 6.54 -1.21 0.35
C LEU A 221 6.88 0.29 0.16
N VAL A 222 5.89 1.10 -0.07
CA VAL A 222 5.98 2.56 -0.10
C VAL A 222 5.15 3.07 1.06
N SER A 223 5.78 3.28 2.21
CA SER A 223 5.24 4.12 3.27
C SER A 223 5.32 5.57 2.79
N VAL A 224 4.33 6.00 2.06
CA VAL A 224 4.02 7.43 1.99
C VAL A 224 3.23 7.74 3.25
N ASN A 225 3.72 8.70 4.03
CA ASN A 225 3.07 9.24 5.22
C ASN A 225 1.61 9.56 4.90
N LEU A 226 0.70 8.72 5.35
CA LEU A 226 -0.71 9.00 5.36
C LEU A 226 -1.19 8.88 6.79
N GLU A 227 -1.37 10.01 7.42
CA GLU A 227 -2.18 10.20 8.61
C GLU A 227 -3.66 9.88 8.29
N SER A 228 -3.97 8.64 7.96
CA SER A 228 -5.35 8.14 7.86
C SER A 228 -5.39 6.61 7.87
N GLU A 229 -4.62 5.98 8.77
CA GLU A 229 -4.66 4.51 8.94
C GLU A 229 -5.94 3.99 9.61
N GLU A 230 -6.82 4.84 10.13
CA GLU A 230 -7.96 4.37 10.93
C GLU A 230 -9.19 3.91 10.13
N ASN A 231 -9.33 4.21 8.83
CA ASN A 231 -10.56 3.91 8.09
C ASN A 231 -10.46 2.84 7.00
N LEU A 232 -9.31 2.20 6.79
CA LEU A 232 -9.13 1.15 5.78
C LEU A 232 -9.25 -0.29 6.34
N SER A 233 -9.48 -0.45 7.65
CA SER A 233 -9.45 -1.76 8.31
C SER A 233 -10.78 -2.51 8.39
N THR A 234 -11.88 -1.97 7.87
CA THR A 234 -13.20 -2.57 8.00
C THR A 234 -13.72 -3.28 6.75
N ASN A 235 -13.02 -3.25 5.63
CA ASN A 235 -13.49 -3.94 4.44
C ASN A 235 -13.12 -5.42 4.49
N GLU A 236 -14.12 -6.24 4.74
CA GLU A 236 -14.08 -7.68 4.70
C GLU A 236 -13.92 -8.21 3.26
N ASN A 237 -12.88 -7.81 2.57
CA ASN A 237 -12.49 -8.42 1.29
C ASN A 237 -12.06 -9.85 1.57
N ALA A 238 -12.98 -10.78 1.49
CA ALA A 238 -12.72 -12.20 1.64
C ALA A 238 -12.78 -12.87 0.28
N PRO A 239 -11.66 -13.32 -0.27
CA PRO A 239 -11.63 -14.15 -1.47
C PRO A 239 -12.55 -15.36 -1.27
N ARG A 240 -13.46 -15.58 -2.24
CA ARG A 240 -14.42 -16.68 -2.19
C ARG A 240 -14.58 -17.36 -3.52
N ILE A 241 -14.85 -18.65 -3.46
CA ILE A 241 -15.07 -19.49 -4.62
C ILE A 241 -16.42 -20.20 -4.45
N TYR A 242 -17.24 -20.14 -5.48
CA TYR A 242 -18.47 -20.93 -5.58
C TYR A 242 -18.30 -21.93 -6.72
N GLY A 243 -18.83 -23.14 -6.59
CA GLY A 243 -18.78 -24.12 -7.66
C GLY A 243 -19.89 -25.17 -7.53
N ALA A 244 -20.32 -25.71 -8.65
CA ALA A 244 -21.33 -26.76 -8.68
C ALA A 244 -20.86 -28.05 -7.98
N SER A 245 -19.56 -28.35 -8.07
CA SER A 245 -18.92 -29.46 -7.36
C SER A 245 -17.46 -29.18 -7.11
N SER A 246 -16.90 -29.82 -6.09
CA SER A 246 -15.47 -29.79 -5.83
C SER A 246 -14.93 -31.15 -5.44
N SER A 247 -13.63 -31.36 -5.73
CA SER A 247 -12.90 -32.55 -5.31
C SER A 247 -11.48 -32.19 -4.93
N LYS A 248 -10.96 -32.86 -3.90
CA LYS A 248 -9.55 -32.73 -3.50
C LYS A 248 -8.84 -34.07 -3.62
N LYS A 249 -7.71 -34.05 -4.25
CA LYS A 249 -6.78 -35.18 -4.32
C LYS A 249 -5.38 -34.67 -4.08
N ASP A 250 -4.72 -35.18 -3.06
CA ASP A 250 -3.44 -34.69 -2.57
C ASP A 250 -3.57 -33.17 -2.22
N GLU A 251 -2.67 -32.32 -2.68
CA GLU A 251 -2.72 -30.86 -2.42
C GLU A 251 -3.39 -30.08 -3.58
N ILE A 252 -4.22 -30.75 -4.38
CA ILE A 252 -4.93 -30.15 -5.52
C ILE A 252 -6.43 -30.24 -5.30
N THR A 253 -7.07 -29.07 -5.21
CA THR A 253 -8.52 -28.91 -5.20
C THR A 253 -9.02 -28.49 -6.58
N VAL A 254 -9.96 -29.22 -7.13
CA VAL A 254 -10.61 -28.93 -8.43
C VAL A 254 -12.05 -28.56 -8.16
N ILE A 255 -12.49 -27.45 -8.74
CA ILE A 255 -13.85 -26.91 -8.61
C ILE A 255 -14.41 -26.76 -10.03
N ASN A 256 -15.55 -27.36 -10.31
CA ASN A 256 -16.20 -27.33 -11.61
C ASN A 256 -17.29 -26.26 -11.65
N LYS A 257 -17.40 -25.55 -12.79
CA LYS A 257 -18.31 -24.41 -12.99
C LYS A 257 -18.16 -23.40 -11.87
N GLY A 258 -16.87 -22.96 -11.69
CA GLY A 258 -16.47 -22.14 -10.57
C GLY A 258 -16.61 -20.64 -10.83
N ILE A 259 -16.90 -19.89 -9.77
CA ILE A 259 -16.89 -18.43 -9.74
C ILE A 259 -15.99 -17.99 -8.61
N PHE A 260 -15.00 -17.16 -8.92
CA PHE A 260 -14.12 -16.53 -7.93
C PHE A 260 -14.38 -15.04 -7.87
N THR A 261 -14.39 -14.46 -6.67
CA THR A 261 -14.37 -13.01 -6.43
C THR A 261 -13.72 -12.73 -5.07
N SER A 262 -13.20 -11.52 -4.88
CA SER A 262 -12.70 -11.01 -3.59
C SER A 262 -13.56 -9.86 -3.05
N CYS A 263 -14.60 -9.45 -3.77
CA CYS A 263 -15.46 -8.34 -3.37
C CYS A 263 -16.23 -8.64 -2.09
N GLY A 264 -16.60 -7.62 -1.31
CA GLY A 264 -17.42 -7.74 -0.11
C GLY A 264 -18.80 -8.36 -0.35
N PHE A 265 -19.50 -8.66 0.71
CA PHE A 265 -20.82 -9.33 0.64
C PHE A 265 -21.99 -8.41 0.32
N ASN A 266 -21.76 -7.11 0.10
CA ASN A 266 -22.83 -6.15 -0.07
C ASN A 266 -23.54 -6.37 -1.41
N ASP A 267 -24.83 -6.73 -1.31
CA ASP A 267 -25.87 -6.64 -2.34
C ASP A 267 -25.70 -7.45 -3.64
N GLY A 268 -25.68 -8.75 -3.54
CA GLY A 268 -26.13 -9.69 -4.59
C GLY A 268 -25.19 -9.93 -5.77
N CYS A 269 -24.60 -8.90 -6.39
CA CYS A 269 -23.74 -9.01 -7.56
C CYS A 269 -22.36 -8.42 -7.27
N PRO A 270 -21.28 -9.22 -7.25
CA PRO A 270 -19.95 -8.66 -7.03
C PRO A 270 -19.56 -7.74 -8.21
N PRO A 271 -18.93 -6.58 -7.94
CA PRO A 271 -18.41 -5.68 -8.97
C PRO A 271 -17.54 -6.37 -10.00
N TRP A 272 -16.79 -7.39 -9.61
CA TRP A 272 -16.09 -8.26 -10.54
C TRP A 272 -16.10 -9.71 -10.09
N SER A 273 -16.05 -10.63 -11.06
CA SER A 273 -15.90 -12.06 -10.84
C SER A 273 -15.20 -12.75 -12.00
N ILE A 274 -14.49 -13.83 -11.72
CA ILE A 274 -13.96 -14.75 -12.74
C ILE A 274 -14.84 -16.00 -12.72
N LYS A 275 -15.59 -16.22 -13.83
CA LYS A 275 -16.37 -17.44 -14.08
C LYS A 275 -15.55 -18.39 -14.94
N ALA A 276 -15.34 -19.60 -14.51
CA ALA A 276 -14.55 -20.60 -15.24
C ALA A 276 -15.28 -21.94 -15.30
N GLU A 277 -15.00 -22.69 -16.36
CA GLU A 277 -15.46 -24.09 -16.46
C GLU A 277 -14.83 -24.94 -15.35
N LYS A 278 -13.54 -24.69 -15.08
CA LYS A 278 -12.78 -25.38 -14.07
C LYS A 278 -11.84 -24.44 -13.36
N ILE A 279 -11.84 -24.47 -12.00
CA ILE A 279 -10.88 -23.79 -11.15
C ILE A 279 -10.03 -24.86 -10.46
N THR A 280 -8.72 -24.72 -10.53
CA THR A 280 -7.77 -25.63 -9.89
C THR A 280 -6.92 -24.85 -8.88
N HIS A 281 -7.07 -25.15 -7.60
CA HIS A 281 -6.24 -24.63 -6.53
C HIS A 281 -5.13 -25.63 -6.21
N ASN A 282 -3.89 -25.25 -6.43
CA ASN A 282 -2.72 -26.06 -6.13
C ASN A 282 -1.99 -25.46 -4.92
N GLU A 283 -2.16 -26.08 -3.76
CA GLU A 283 -1.61 -25.62 -2.48
C GLU A 283 -0.05 -25.68 -2.46
N ASN A 284 0.57 -26.65 -3.15
CA ASN A 284 2.03 -26.75 -3.24
C ASN A 284 2.63 -25.60 -4.06
N LYS A 285 2.00 -25.25 -5.17
CA LYS A 285 2.42 -24.14 -6.04
C LYS A 285 1.88 -22.79 -5.54
N LYS A 286 1.00 -22.80 -4.54
CA LYS A 286 0.27 -21.63 -4.06
C LYS A 286 -0.34 -20.83 -5.20
N GLN A 287 -1.09 -21.50 -6.06
CA GLN A 287 -1.62 -20.96 -7.30
C GLN A 287 -3.04 -21.42 -7.55
N ILE A 288 -3.89 -20.50 -8.03
CA ILE A 288 -5.23 -20.78 -8.53
C ILE A 288 -5.23 -20.62 -10.04
N THR A 289 -5.59 -21.66 -10.75
CA THR A 289 -5.64 -21.69 -12.23
C THR A 289 -7.08 -21.83 -12.68
N TYR A 290 -7.45 -21.15 -13.75
CA TYR A 290 -8.76 -21.13 -14.36
C TYR A 290 -8.64 -21.62 -15.81
N ASP A 291 -9.49 -22.57 -16.19
CA ASP A 291 -9.62 -23.06 -17.56
C ASP A 291 -10.95 -22.54 -18.12
N ASN A 292 -10.93 -22.00 -19.36
CA ASN A 292 -12.06 -21.38 -20.06
C ASN A 292 -12.75 -20.31 -19.18
N ALA A 293 -12.02 -19.25 -18.85
CA ALA A 293 -12.43 -18.23 -17.90
C ALA A 293 -12.94 -16.96 -18.57
N PHE A 294 -14.00 -16.39 -18.00
CA PHE A 294 -14.50 -15.05 -18.32
C PHE A 294 -14.33 -14.14 -17.12
N LEU A 295 -13.67 -13.00 -17.33
CA LEU A 295 -13.72 -11.90 -16.40
C LEU A 295 -15.02 -11.14 -16.61
N ASN A 296 -15.83 -11.05 -15.57
CA ASN A 296 -17.08 -10.32 -15.58
C ASN A 296 -16.96 -9.07 -14.71
N ILE A 297 -17.47 -7.94 -15.22
CA ILE A 297 -17.71 -6.71 -14.48
C ILE A 297 -19.22 -6.54 -14.37
N TYR A 298 -19.78 -6.50 -13.15
CA TYR A 298 -21.23 -6.48 -12.89
C TYR A 298 -22.02 -7.50 -13.74
N ASN A 299 -21.53 -8.76 -13.80
CA ASN A 299 -22.10 -9.85 -14.62
C ASN A 299 -21.95 -9.74 -16.14
N LEU A 300 -21.40 -8.65 -16.68
CA LEU A 300 -21.09 -8.55 -18.10
C LEU A 300 -19.72 -9.18 -18.39
N PRO A 301 -19.59 -10.15 -19.30
CA PRO A 301 -18.31 -10.73 -19.68
C PRO A 301 -17.51 -9.73 -20.51
N VAL A 302 -16.35 -9.31 -19.97
CA VAL A 302 -15.49 -8.28 -20.59
C VAL A 302 -14.27 -8.89 -21.26
N LEU A 303 -13.69 -9.96 -20.69
CA LEU A 303 -12.49 -10.60 -21.21
C LEU A 303 -12.63 -12.13 -21.11
N TYR A 304 -12.16 -12.84 -22.15
CA TYR A 304 -12.05 -14.29 -22.17
C TYR A 304 -10.60 -14.73 -22.12
N PHE A 305 -10.31 -15.69 -21.26
CA PHE A 305 -9.01 -16.34 -21.13
C PHE A 305 -9.16 -17.84 -21.31
N PRO A 306 -8.53 -18.47 -22.33
CA PRO A 306 -8.52 -19.92 -22.44
C PRO A 306 -7.90 -20.58 -21.20
N LYS A 307 -6.86 -19.94 -20.67
CA LYS A 307 -6.21 -20.30 -19.40
C LYS A 307 -5.69 -19.06 -18.71
N PHE A 308 -5.99 -18.93 -17.43
CA PHE A 308 -5.53 -17.82 -16.58
C PHE A 308 -5.11 -18.39 -15.23
N PHE A 309 -4.19 -17.72 -14.56
CA PHE A 309 -3.83 -18.06 -13.19
C PHE A 309 -3.45 -16.81 -12.40
N HIS A 310 -3.65 -16.89 -11.08
CA HIS A 310 -3.15 -15.92 -10.13
C HIS A 310 -2.65 -16.63 -8.87
N PRO A 311 -1.86 -15.92 -8.03
CA PRO A 311 -1.40 -16.48 -6.76
C PRO A 311 -2.56 -16.81 -5.82
N ASP A 312 -2.34 -17.82 -4.99
CA ASP A 312 -3.16 -18.08 -3.82
C ASP A 312 -3.18 -16.84 -2.91
N PRO A 313 -4.32 -16.51 -2.27
CA PRO A 313 -4.44 -15.36 -1.37
C PRO A 313 -3.44 -15.31 -0.21
N THR A 314 -2.78 -16.39 0.13
CA THR A 314 -1.74 -16.43 1.18
C THR A 314 -0.36 -15.97 0.70
N VAL A 315 -0.18 -15.80 -0.61
CA VAL A 315 1.10 -15.41 -1.21
C VAL A 315 1.23 -13.91 -1.26
N LYS A 316 2.30 -13.38 -0.67
CA LYS A 316 2.59 -11.94 -0.68
C LYS A 316 3.03 -11.42 -2.05
N ARG A 317 3.78 -12.24 -2.83
CA ARG A 317 4.35 -11.85 -4.13
C ARG A 317 4.43 -13.06 -5.05
N GLN A 318 3.92 -12.95 -6.28
CA GLN A 318 4.05 -14.00 -7.31
C GLN A 318 4.15 -13.38 -8.71
N SER A 319 4.91 -14.04 -9.58
CA SER A 319 5.02 -13.68 -10.99
C SER A 319 3.71 -13.88 -11.74
N GLY A 320 3.36 -12.92 -12.61
CA GLY A 320 2.15 -12.99 -13.42
C GLY A 320 1.93 -11.74 -14.26
N LEU A 321 0.95 -11.82 -15.16
CA LEU A 321 0.49 -10.65 -15.92
C LEU A 321 -0.25 -9.69 -14.99
N LEU A 322 0.06 -8.42 -15.09
CA LEU A 322 -0.70 -7.34 -14.47
C LEU A 322 -1.81 -6.89 -15.43
N MET A 323 -2.72 -6.04 -14.92
CA MET A 323 -3.83 -5.57 -15.75
C MET A 323 -3.32 -4.76 -16.95
N PRO A 324 -3.81 -5.04 -18.15
CA PRO A 324 -3.50 -4.23 -19.31
C PRO A 324 -4.13 -2.83 -19.18
N GLN A 325 -3.44 -1.84 -19.76
CA GLN A 325 -3.89 -0.46 -19.83
C GLN A 325 -4.04 -0.06 -21.30
N ILE A 326 -5.00 0.77 -21.59
CA ILE A 326 -5.26 1.28 -22.93
C ILE A 326 -5.06 2.79 -22.92
N ASN A 327 -4.30 3.29 -23.88
CA ASN A 327 -4.09 4.71 -24.09
C ASN A 327 -4.32 5.05 -25.57
N ASP A 328 -4.95 6.18 -25.84
CA ASP A 328 -5.13 6.75 -27.15
C ASP A 328 -4.54 8.16 -27.18
N SER A 329 -3.78 8.48 -28.22
CA SER A 329 -3.06 9.75 -28.37
C SER A 329 -2.98 10.13 -29.85
N ASP A 330 -3.21 11.39 -30.17
CA ASP A 330 -3.06 11.91 -31.53
C ASP A 330 -1.62 11.77 -32.07
N ILE A 331 -0.61 11.80 -31.16
CA ILE A 331 0.81 11.70 -31.52
C ILE A 331 1.25 10.24 -31.72
N LEU A 332 0.83 9.34 -30.85
CA LEU A 332 1.32 7.96 -30.80
C LEU A 332 0.33 6.94 -31.36
N GLY A 333 -0.96 7.31 -31.47
CA GLY A 333 -2.05 6.40 -31.79
C GLY A 333 -2.55 5.61 -30.57
N THR A 334 -3.50 4.72 -30.81
CA THR A 334 -4.04 3.84 -29.78
C THR A 334 -3.03 2.78 -29.38
N SER A 335 -2.84 2.57 -28.09
CA SER A 335 -1.90 1.61 -27.56
C SER A 335 -2.46 0.75 -26.44
N ILE A 336 -1.91 -0.47 -26.33
CA ILE A 336 -2.15 -1.38 -25.22
C ILE A 336 -0.84 -1.73 -24.53
N LEU A 337 -0.80 -1.56 -23.20
CA LEU A 337 0.31 -1.94 -22.34
C LEU A 337 -0.06 -3.23 -21.62
N ILE A 338 0.83 -4.22 -21.62
CA ILE A 338 0.59 -5.52 -20.97
C ILE A 338 1.77 -5.83 -20.05
N PRO A 339 1.77 -5.34 -18.80
CA PRO A 339 2.90 -5.56 -17.91
C PRO A 339 2.96 -7.02 -17.42
N TYR A 340 4.15 -7.60 -17.40
CA TYR A 340 4.45 -8.88 -16.78
C TYR A 340 5.39 -8.67 -15.59
N PHE A 341 4.90 -8.99 -14.41
CA PHE A 341 5.67 -8.94 -13.16
C PHE A 341 6.34 -10.27 -12.90
N HIS A 342 7.65 -10.25 -12.66
CA HIS A 342 8.47 -11.44 -12.39
C HIS A 342 9.18 -11.32 -11.04
N VAL A 343 8.84 -12.20 -10.11
CA VAL A 343 9.51 -12.33 -8.81
C VAL A 343 10.78 -13.16 -9.00
N ILE A 344 11.94 -12.54 -8.81
CA ILE A 344 13.24 -13.21 -8.88
C ILE A 344 13.57 -13.85 -7.53
N SER A 345 13.33 -13.09 -6.43
CA SER A 345 13.48 -13.54 -5.05
C SER A 345 12.60 -12.70 -4.12
N GLU A 346 12.62 -12.96 -2.82
CA GLU A 346 11.82 -12.19 -1.83
C GLU A 346 12.11 -10.69 -1.86
N ASN A 347 13.32 -10.30 -2.24
CA ASN A 347 13.78 -8.91 -2.24
C ASN A 347 14.10 -8.36 -3.64
N LYS A 348 13.79 -9.09 -4.71
CA LYS A 348 14.08 -8.72 -6.11
C LYS A 348 12.93 -9.03 -7.02
N ASP A 349 12.62 -8.11 -7.92
CA ASP A 349 11.64 -8.30 -8.97
C ASP A 349 12.00 -7.57 -10.26
N LEU A 350 11.32 -7.95 -11.31
CA LEU A 350 11.42 -7.40 -12.65
C LEU A 350 10.02 -7.23 -13.23
N THR A 351 9.70 -6.05 -13.72
CA THR A 351 8.47 -5.82 -14.49
C THR A 351 8.84 -5.52 -15.93
N VAL A 352 8.31 -6.29 -16.86
CA VAL A 352 8.51 -6.10 -18.31
C VAL A 352 7.18 -5.65 -18.90
N THR A 353 7.16 -4.48 -19.52
CA THR A 353 5.96 -3.87 -20.09
C THR A 353 6.11 -3.67 -21.60
N PRO A 354 5.73 -4.65 -22.42
CA PRO A 354 5.55 -4.41 -23.84
C PRO A 354 4.35 -3.48 -24.06
N THR A 355 4.54 -2.46 -24.88
CA THR A 355 3.48 -1.57 -25.35
C THR A 355 3.38 -1.69 -26.86
N ILE A 356 2.19 -2.00 -27.35
CA ILE A 356 1.88 -2.16 -28.78
C ILE A 356 0.96 -1.02 -29.17
N PHE A 357 1.37 -0.26 -30.19
CA PHE A 357 0.58 0.80 -30.77
C PHE A 357 -0.07 0.32 -32.08
N ASP A 358 -1.20 0.88 -32.44
CA ASP A 358 -1.87 0.64 -33.73
C ASP A 358 -1.06 1.18 -34.92
N THR A 359 -0.13 2.09 -34.64
CA THR A 359 0.90 2.56 -35.55
C THR A 359 2.07 1.57 -35.63
N HIS A 360 3.12 1.90 -36.36
CA HIS A 360 4.32 1.05 -36.44
C HIS A 360 5.25 1.14 -35.19
N ILE A 361 4.81 1.85 -34.16
CA ILE A 361 5.57 2.06 -32.95
C ILE A 361 5.48 0.83 -32.04
N LYS A 362 6.61 0.42 -31.49
CA LYS A 362 6.70 -0.66 -30.48
C LYS A 362 7.60 -0.19 -29.35
N MET A 363 7.18 -0.41 -28.11
CA MET A 363 7.96 -0.06 -26.94
C MET A 363 8.11 -1.28 -26.05
N LEU A 364 9.31 -1.46 -25.51
CA LEU A 364 9.58 -2.41 -24.46
C LEU A 364 10.18 -1.64 -23.28
N GLN A 365 9.48 -1.62 -22.16
CA GLN A 365 9.94 -1.03 -20.91
C GLN A 365 10.22 -2.12 -19.90
N THR A 366 11.28 -1.94 -19.10
CA THR A 366 11.72 -2.92 -18.11
C THR A 366 12.11 -2.19 -16.83
N GLU A 367 11.46 -2.54 -15.74
CA GLU A 367 11.76 -2.01 -14.40
C GLU A 367 12.31 -3.15 -13.53
N TYR A 368 13.50 -2.96 -12.98
CA TYR A 368 14.10 -3.86 -12.00
C TYR A 368 14.17 -3.19 -10.64
N ARG A 369 13.77 -3.91 -9.60
CA ARG A 369 13.83 -3.43 -8.21
C ARG A 369 14.51 -4.46 -7.31
N GLN A 370 15.36 -3.96 -6.42
CA GLN A 370 16.01 -4.77 -5.39
C GLN A 370 16.06 -3.99 -4.08
N LYS A 371 15.53 -4.57 -3.01
CA LYS A 371 15.58 -4.01 -1.66
C LYS A 371 16.34 -4.95 -0.74
N ASN A 372 17.42 -4.47 -0.17
CA ASN A 372 18.19 -5.18 0.86
C ASN A 372 17.99 -4.48 2.21
N LYS A 373 18.58 -5.00 3.28
CA LYS A 373 18.49 -4.42 4.62
C LYS A 373 18.98 -2.97 4.67
N SER A 374 20.08 -2.68 3.96
CA SER A 374 20.75 -1.37 3.96
C SER A 374 20.80 -0.71 2.58
N SER A 375 20.13 -1.26 1.56
CA SER A 375 20.16 -0.65 0.23
C SER A 375 18.86 -0.85 -0.54
N ASN A 376 18.54 0.13 -1.38
CA ASN A 376 17.45 0.10 -2.34
C ASN A 376 17.98 0.43 -3.72
N PHE A 377 17.65 -0.40 -4.73
CA PHE A 377 18.07 -0.25 -6.11
C PHE A 377 16.88 -0.38 -7.03
N ILE A 378 16.66 0.62 -7.87
CA ILE A 378 15.60 0.65 -8.88
C ILE A 378 16.22 1.10 -10.20
N VAL A 379 15.89 0.39 -11.27
CA VAL A 379 16.25 0.77 -12.65
C VAL A 379 15.02 0.66 -13.51
N ASP A 380 14.73 1.68 -14.28
CA ASP A 380 13.71 1.69 -15.34
C ASP A 380 14.37 2.05 -16.66
N ALA A 381 14.22 1.19 -17.64
CA ALA A 381 14.76 1.37 -18.98
C ALA A 381 13.73 1.02 -20.03
N ALA A 382 13.64 1.82 -21.08
CA ALA A 382 12.81 1.50 -22.23
C ALA A 382 13.50 1.77 -23.56
N HIS A 383 13.08 0.99 -24.52
CA HIS A 383 13.43 1.16 -25.93
C HIS A 383 12.17 1.24 -26.77
N VAL A 384 12.08 2.29 -27.58
CA VAL A 384 10.97 2.55 -28.51
C VAL A 384 11.51 2.46 -29.93
N GLN A 385 10.90 1.62 -30.76
CA GLN A 385 11.22 1.46 -32.17
C GLN A 385 10.07 1.99 -33.03
N GLY A 386 10.38 2.57 -34.17
CA GLY A 386 9.39 3.03 -35.16
C GLY A 386 8.91 4.47 -34.94
N TYR A 387 9.20 5.13 -33.81
CA TYR A 387 8.90 6.54 -33.63
C TYR A 387 9.85 7.41 -34.47
N LYS A 388 9.31 8.32 -35.25
CA LYS A 388 10.08 9.25 -36.09
C LYS A 388 10.02 10.65 -35.47
N SER A 389 11.11 11.04 -34.81
CA SER A 389 11.26 12.40 -34.30
C SER A 389 11.70 13.35 -35.41
N ASN A 390 11.10 14.54 -35.46
CA ASN A 390 11.52 15.60 -36.37
C ASN A 390 12.92 16.15 -36.02
N LEU A 391 13.38 15.90 -34.80
CA LEU A 391 14.70 16.34 -34.30
C LEU A 391 15.87 15.44 -34.71
N SER A 392 15.59 14.18 -35.05
CA SER A 392 16.61 13.21 -35.43
C SER A 392 16.15 12.34 -36.59
N GLN A 393 16.35 12.86 -37.79
CA GLN A 393 15.94 12.19 -39.04
C GLN A 393 16.59 10.80 -39.28
N ASN A 394 17.62 10.46 -38.51
CA ASN A 394 18.42 9.24 -38.69
C ASN A 394 18.36 8.20 -37.57
N LYS A 395 17.54 8.40 -36.51
CA LYS A 395 17.42 7.42 -35.41
C LYS A 395 16.10 6.68 -35.47
N ASN A 396 16.17 5.37 -35.77
CA ASN A 396 15.00 4.47 -35.79
C ASN A 396 14.55 4.00 -34.41
N GLY A 397 15.19 4.46 -33.33
CA GLY A 397 14.89 4.08 -31.96
C GLY A 397 15.28 5.16 -30.96
N ILE A 398 14.46 5.34 -29.96
CA ILE A 398 14.66 6.23 -28.83
C ILE A 398 14.56 5.44 -27.55
N SER A 399 15.25 5.91 -26.50
CA SER A 399 15.35 5.13 -25.25
C SER A 399 15.43 6.06 -24.06
N HIS A 400 15.08 5.52 -22.89
CA HIS A 400 15.46 6.10 -21.61
C HIS A 400 16.18 5.09 -20.72
N LEU A 401 16.93 5.60 -19.77
CA LEU A 401 17.51 4.88 -18.65
C LEU A 401 17.41 5.78 -17.41
N PHE A 402 16.63 5.33 -16.44
CA PHE A 402 16.57 5.92 -15.11
C PHE A 402 17.03 4.89 -14.10
N ALA A 403 17.87 5.30 -13.14
CA ALA A 403 18.32 4.42 -12.08
C ALA A 403 18.47 5.19 -10.77
N LYS A 404 18.14 4.56 -9.68
CA LYS A 404 18.33 5.07 -8.32
C LYS A 404 18.90 3.99 -7.44
N TYR A 405 19.95 4.32 -6.71
CA TYR A 405 20.57 3.45 -5.72
C TYR A 405 20.81 4.21 -4.44
N ASP A 406 20.18 3.80 -3.37
CA ASP A 406 20.34 4.32 -2.02
C ASP A 406 21.03 3.24 -1.18
N LEU A 407 22.12 3.60 -0.50
CA LEU A 407 22.85 2.70 0.38
C LEU A 407 23.10 3.37 1.72
N ASP A 408 22.62 2.76 2.77
CA ASP A 408 22.97 3.11 4.13
C ASP A 408 24.30 2.44 4.50
N LEU A 409 25.33 3.28 4.73
CA LEU A 409 26.68 2.84 5.04
C LEU A 409 26.83 2.39 6.48
N ASN A 410 25.88 2.76 7.37
CA ASN A 410 25.86 2.40 8.80
C ASN A 410 27.20 2.66 9.52
N LEU A 411 27.79 3.82 9.29
CA LEU A 411 29.06 4.17 9.92
C LEU A 411 28.88 4.52 11.39
N PRO A 412 29.70 3.99 12.30
CA PRO A 412 29.44 4.00 13.75
C PRO A 412 29.45 5.39 14.40
N ASN A 413 30.03 6.41 13.74
CA ASN A 413 30.16 7.76 14.30
C ASN A 413 29.15 8.75 13.75
N PHE A 414 28.20 8.28 12.95
CA PHE A 414 27.17 9.10 12.31
C PHE A 414 25.78 8.54 12.63
N GLU A 415 24.82 9.42 12.82
CA GLU A 415 23.40 9.05 12.94
C GLU A 415 22.87 8.55 11.60
N ASN A 416 23.26 9.21 10.51
CA ASN A 416 22.99 8.79 9.15
C ASN A 416 24.25 8.88 8.31
N SER A 417 24.50 7.86 7.53
CA SER A 417 25.58 7.82 6.56
C SER A 417 25.07 7.15 5.29
N ILE A 418 24.76 7.94 4.26
CA ILE A 418 24.02 7.51 3.09
C ILE A 418 24.80 7.81 1.82
N LEU A 419 24.82 6.85 0.90
CA LEU A 419 25.22 7.05 -0.48
C LEU A 419 23.97 7.00 -1.36
N ASN A 420 23.79 8.03 -2.17
CA ASN A 420 22.75 8.10 -3.19
C ASN A 420 23.37 8.22 -4.57
N LEU A 421 22.94 7.36 -5.48
CA LEU A 421 23.23 7.43 -6.91
C LEU A 421 21.92 7.58 -7.67
N LYS A 422 21.84 8.60 -8.50
CA LYS A 422 20.72 8.83 -9.42
C LYS A 422 21.27 8.99 -10.83
N VAL A 423 20.71 8.28 -11.79
CA VAL A 423 21.03 8.38 -13.20
C VAL A 423 19.78 8.65 -14.00
N GLU A 424 19.78 9.70 -14.78
CA GLU A 424 18.71 10.08 -15.67
C GLU A 424 19.28 10.30 -17.07
N LYS A 425 18.80 9.56 -18.06
CA LYS A 425 19.20 9.71 -19.45
C LYS A 425 18.06 9.41 -20.41
N VAL A 426 17.86 10.28 -21.38
CA VAL A 426 17.01 10.05 -22.54
C VAL A 426 17.81 10.27 -23.82
N THR A 427 17.42 9.64 -24.90
CA THR A 427 18.05 9.78 -26.21
C THR A 427 17.38 10.81 -27.13
N ASN A 428 16.20 11.30 -26.72
CA ASN A 428 15.43 12.33 -27.43
C ASN A 428 14.94 13.39 -26.44
N ASP A 429 15.04 14.66 -26.80
CA ASP A 429 14.74 15.81 -25.93
C ASP A 429 13.27 15.93 -25.53
N THR A 430 12.37 15.42 -26.35
CA THR A 430 10.92 15.44 -26.10
C THR A 430 10.39 14.15 -25.50
N TYR A 431 11.28 13.17 -25.20
CA TYR A 431 10.90 11.83 -24.71
C TYR A 431 9.97 11.87 -23.51
N LEU A 432 10.31 12.65 -22.48
CA LEU A 432 9.55 12.74 -21.24
C LEU A 432 8.13 13.27 -21.42
N LYS A 433 7.93 14.13 -22.42
CA LYS A 433 6.65 14.74 -22.74
C LYS A 433 5.79 13.85 -23.64
N ILE A 434 6.40 13.15 -24.61
CA ILE A 434 5.69 12.29 -25.56
C ILE A 434 5.22 10.99 -24.92
N PHE A 435 6.09 10.38 -24.08
CA PHE A 435 5.80 9.11 -23.41
C PHE A 435 5.41 9.30 -21.93
N ASP A 436 4.83 10.47 -21.57
CA ASP A 436 4.47 10.80 -20.19
C ASP A 436 3.51 9.79 -19.59
N THR A 437 2.53 9.30 -20.35
CA THR A 437 1.57 8.27 -19.93
C THR A 437 2.22 6.94 -19.57
N ASN A 438 3.29 6.56 -20.25
CA ASN A 438 4.06 5.35 -19.94
C ASN A 438 4.95 5.50 -18.68
N LEU A 439 5.14 6.73 -18.21
CA LEU A 439 6.01 7.09 -17.09
C LEU A 439 5.24 7.55 -15.84
N ILE A 440 3.91 7.70 -15.90
CA ILE A 440 3.08 8.27 -14.82
C ILE A 440 3.32 7.61 -13.48
N ASP A 441 3.41 6.27 -13.46
CA ASP A 441 3.50 5.48 -12.23
C ASP A 441 4.93 5.05 -11.89
N LYS A 442 5.92 5.66 -12.51
CA LYS A 442 7.32 5.29 -12.27
C LYS A 442 7.91 6.12 -11.15
N GLU A 443 8.32 5.44 -10.07
CA GLU A 443 8.92 6.06 -8.88
C GLU A 443 10.13 6.94 -9.20
N ILE A 444 10.90 6.56 -10.23
CA ILE A 444 12.17 7.22 -10.59
C ILE A 444 12.10 8.07 -11.86
N LYS A 445 10.89 8.43 -12.30
CA LYS A 445 10.70 9.40 -13.39
C LYS A 445 11.37 10.73 -13.03
N PRO A 446 12.07 11.40 -13.95
CA PRO A 446 12.54 12.76 -13.75
C PRO A 446 11.43 13.73 -13.37
N ASN A 447 11.68 14.58 -12.38
CA ASN A 447 10.69 15.58 -11.92
C ASN A 447 10.51 16.75 -12.88
N ASN A 448 11.47 16.96 -13.78
CA ASN A 448 11.47 18.06 -14.74
C ASN A 448 11.50 17.49 -16.17
N ASP A 449 10.47 17.78 -16.94
CA ASP A 449 10.39 17.34 -18.35
C ASP A 449 11.34 18.11 -19.29
N GLY A 450 11.91 19.23 -18.84
CA GLY A 450 12.87 20.05 -19.59
C GLY A 450 14.34 19.80 -19.26
N GLY A 451 14.64 18.94 -18.28
CA GLY A 451 16.00 18.68 -17.84
C GLY A 451 16.19 17.37 -17.10
N LEU A 452 17.41 16.87 -17.12
CA LEU A 452 17.84 15.64 -16.45
C LEU A 452 18.91 15.99 -15.41
N SER A 453 18.90 15.27 -14.28
CA SER A 453 19.91 15.43 -13.23
C SER A 453 20.42 14.08 -12.76
N SER A 454 21.67 13.79 -13.10
CA SER A 454 22.37 12.59 -12.62
C SER A 454 23.38 12.98 -11.54
N ASN A 455 23.37 12.29 -10.43
CA ASN A 455 24.27 12.61 -9.32
C ASN A 455 24.70 11.36 -8.55
N LEU A 456 25.88 11.47 -7.94
CA LEU A 456 26.36 10.59 -6.90
C LEU A 456 26.72 11.46 -5.71
N ASN A 457 26.05 11.25 -4.58
CA ASN A 457 26.34 11.99 -3.36
C ASN A 457 26.51 11.07 -2.16
N PHE A 458 27.27 11.57 -1.19
CA PHE A 458 27.46 11.01 0.13
C PHE A 458 26.96 12.02 1.15
N GLN A 459 26.18 11.56 2.10
CA GLN A 459 25.66 12.37 3.21
C GLN A 459 26.06 11.73 4.53
N PHE A 460 26.61 12.55 5.42
CA PHE A 460 27.04 12.13 6.75
C PHE A 460 26.51 13.14 7.77
N ASN A 461 25.66 12.71 8.66
CA ASN A 461 25.02 13.57 9.64
C ASN A 461 25.27 13.05 11.05
N ASN A 462 25.53 13.97 11.96
CA ASN A 462 25.50 13.72 13.40
C ASN A 462 24.78 14.88 14.09
N GLN A 463 24.67 14.85 15.43
CA GLN A 463 23.91 15.84 16.19
C GLN A 463 24.35 17.30 15.99
N THR A 464 25.57 17.52 15.61
CA THR A 464 26.16 18.88 15.53
C THR A 464 26.62 19.25 14.15
N SER A 465 26.78 18.31 13.23
CA SER A 465 27.37 18.56 11.92
C SER A 465 26.75 17.74 10.79
N ASP A 466 26.68 18.36 9.64
CA ASP A 466 26.23 17.78 8.38
C ASP A 466 27.34 17.91 7.35
N PHE A 467 27.65 16.82 6.67
CA PHE A 467 28.59 16.80 5.56
C PHE A 467 27.98 16.11 4.34
N THR A 468 27.94 16.83 3.24
CA THR A 468 27.49 16.28 1.95
C THR A 468 28.59 16.51 0.92
N THR A 469 28.91 15.48 0.13
CA THR A 469 29.86 15.60 -0.98
C THR A 469 29.43 14.74 -2.14
N GLY A 470 29.80 15.14 -3.35
CA GLY A 470 29.40 14.37 -4.51
C GLY A 470 29.81 14.98 -5.85
N VAL A 471 29.21 14.42 -6.88
CA VAL A 471 29.32 14.87 -8.27
C VAL A 471 27.93 14.93 -8.89
N SER A 472 27.70 15.89 -9.78
CA SER A 472 26.43 16.06 -10.47
C SER A 472 26.64 16.43 -11.93
N VAL A 473 25.77 15.88 -12.78
CA VAL A 473 25.70 16.24 -14.21
C VAL A 473 24.24 16.59 -14.51
N ASN A 474 24.01 17.84 -14.89
CA ASN A 474 22.70 18.32 -15.30
C ASN A 474 22.67 18.53 -16.81
N GLU A 475 21.60 18.10 -17.45
CA GLU A 475 21.38 18.22 -18.90
C GLU A 475 20.09 18.99 -19.16
N THR A 476 20.15 20.06 -19.95
CA THR A 476 18.97 20.82 -20.38
C THR A 476 18.50 20.28 -21.72
N LEU A 477 17.28 19.72 -21.78
CA LEU A 477 16.79 19.04 -22.98
C LEU A 477 16.43 19.98 -24.17
N ASN A 478 16.40 21.28 -23.96
CA ASN A 478 16.12 22.28 -25.00
C ASN A 478 17.39 23.02 -25.44
N GLY A 479 18.55 22.69 -24.91
CA GLY A 479 19.80 23.32 -25.22
C GLY A 479 20.46 22.84 -26.53
N THR A 480 21.39 23.60 -27.06
CA THR A 480 22.27 23.16 -28.16
C THR A 480 23.19 22.04 -27.69
N ASN A 481 23.67 21.19 -28.61
CA ASN A 481 24.43 19.99 -28.24
C ASN A 481 25.70 20.28 -27.43
N SER A 482 26.35 21.44 -27.63
CA SER A 482 27.53 21.85 -26.90
C SER A 482 27.22 22.47 -25.54
N ASP A 483 26.09 23.15 -25.41
CA ASP A 483 25.80 24.04 -24.28
C ASP A 483 24.69 23.52 -23.37
N ARG A 484 24.33 22.25 -23.54
CA ARG A 484 23.24 21.61 -22.77
C ARG A 484 23.64 21.01 -21.43
N TYR A 485 24.96 20.86 -21.19
CA TYR A 485 25.48 20.17 -20.01
C TYR A 485 26.09 21.13 -18.99
N GLN A 486 25.83 20.86 -17.74
CA GLN A 486 26.46 21.41 -16.58
C GLN A 486 27.08 20.29 -15.74
N TYR A 487 28.37 20.33 -15.51
CA TYR A 487 29.12 19.38 -14.72
C TYR A 487 29.59 20.03 -13.42
N ILE A 488 29.18 19.50 -12.28
CA ILE A 488 29.60 19.90 -10.94
C ILE A 488 30.47 18.79 -10.38
N LEU A 489 31.80 18.92 -10.44
CA LEU A 489 32.76 17.83 -10.26
C LEU A 489 34.02 18.32 -9.52
N PRO A 490 34.21 18.02 -8.22
CA PRO A 490 33.22 17.65 -7.24
C PRO A 490 32.51 18.84 -6.63
N TYR A 491 31.56 18.57 -5.75
CA TYR A 491 31.08 19.56 -4.78
C TYR A 491 31.13 18.98 -3.36
N TYR A 492 31.16 19.86 -2.36
CA TYR A 492 30.94 19.50 -0.97
C TYR A 492 30.21 20.62 -0.21
N ASN A 493 29.55 20.26 0.85
CA ASN A 493 28.93 21.15 1.82
C ASN A 493 29.13 20.58 3.23
N TYR A 494 29.69 21.35 4.12
CA TYR A 494 29.93 21.03 5.50
C TYR A 494 29.36 22.10 6.40
N ASN A 495 28.48 21.76 7.32
CA ASN A 495 27.91 22.66 8.31
C ASN A 495 28.12 22.09 9.69
N THR A 496 28.47 22.93 10.65
CA THR A 496 28.63 22.51 12.04
C THR A 496 28.33 23.63 13.02
N VAL A 497 27.79 23.27 14.16
CA VAL A 497 27.68 24.15 15.32
C VAL A 497 28.96 24.04 16.14
N LEU A 498 29.75 25.11 16.14
CA LEU A 498 31.02 25.18 16.87
C LEU A 498 30.83 25.31 18.38
N GLY A 499 29.76 25.99 18.80
CA GLY A 499 29.48 26.21 20.20
C GLY A 499 28.19 26.96 20.42
N TYR A 500 27.67 26.79 21.60
CA TYR A 500 26.44 27.42 22.10
C TYR A 500 26.69 27.93 23.52
N ASN A 501 26.34 29.16 23.78
CA ASN A 501 26.44 29.79 25.10
C ASN A 501 25.19 30.63 25.43
N GLU A 502 25.19 31.31 26.57
CA GLU A 502 24.07 32.16 26.98
C GLU A 502 23.81 33.38 26.07
N PHE A 503 24.82 33.81 25.30
CA PHE A 503 24.68 34.95 24.38
C PHE A 503 24.21 34.55 23.00
N GLY A 504 24.51 33.32 22.55
CA GLY A 504 24.15 32.89 21.21
C GLY A 504 24.88 31.65 20.73
N GLN A 505 24.87 31.43 19.43
CA GLN A 505 25.39 30.26 18.76
C GLN A 505 26.44 30.66 17.68
N PHE A 506 27.52 29.93 17.66
CA PHE A 506 28.53 30.00 16.59
C PHE A 506 28.34 28.83 15.64
N ASN A 507 28.17 29.16 14.38
CA ASN A 507 28.08 28.19 13.28
C ASN A 507 29.20 28.38 12.30
N PHE A 508 29.76 27.29 11.83
CA PHE A 508 30.73 27.26 10.74
C PHE A 508 30.15 26.46 9.58
N SER A 509 30.22 27.02 8.38
CA SER A 509 29.92 26.29 7.15
C SER A 509 31.06 26.45 6.13
N SER A 510 31.32 25.36 5.42
CA SER A 510 32.30 25.35 4.33
C SER A 510 31.68 24.63 3.15
N SER A 511 31.67 25.27 2.00
CA SER A 511 31.18 24.70 0.77
C SER A 511 32.11 24.96 -0.40
N GLY A 512 32.20 24.04 -1.32
CA GLY A 512 33.00 24.20 -2.50
C GLY A 512 32.47 23.42 -3.70
N TYR A 513 32.75 23.93 -4.88
CA TYR A 513 32.38 23.25 -6.12
C TYR A 513 33.29 23.65 -7.29
N ASN A 514 33.42 22.71 -8.23
CA ASN A 514 33.88 23.00 -9.57
C ASN A 514 32.71 22.82 -10.53
N ASN A 515 32.27 23.90 -11.15
CA ASN A 515 31.13 23.91 -12.06
C ASN A 515 31.64 24.27 -13.47
N LEU A 516 31.55 23.30 -14.38
CA LEU A 516 31.80 23.49 -15.80
C LEU A 516 30.44 23.53 -16.52
N HIS A 517 30.12 24.69 -17.08
CA HIS A 517 28.91 24.96 -17.84
C HIS A 517 29.24 25.24 -19.31
N ASN A 518 28.38 24.78 -20.22
CA ASN A 518 28.51 24.96 -21.65
C ASN A 518 29.91 24.56 -22.18
N THR A 519 30.55 23.55 -21.57
CA THR A 519 31.88 23.03 -21.92
C THR A 519 33.04 24.03 -21.91
N ASN A 520 32.80 25.32 -21.73
CA ASN A 520 33.82 26.36 -21.80
C ASN A 520 33.79 27.39 -20.66
N SER A 521 32.72 27.43 -19.84
CA SER A 521 32.60 28.32 -18.69
C SER A 521 32.90 27.55 -17.41
N LEU A 522 34.03 27.82 -16.77
CA LEU A 522 34.44 27.20 -15.53
C LEU A 522 34.25 28.14 -14.35
N GLN A 523 33.61 27.67 -13.32
CA GLN A 523 33.51 28.31 -12.01
C GLN A 523 34.08 27.38 -10.96
N THR A 524 35.05 27.82 -10.20
CA THR A 524 35.49 27.15 -8.98
C THR A 524 35.26 28.08 -7.82
N SER A 525 34.58 27.61 -6.81
CA SER A 525 34.30 28.37 -5.59
C SER A 525 34.59 27.51 -4.37
N LEU A 526 35.24 28.13 -3.38
CA LEU A 526 35.43 27.63 -2.04
C LEU A 526 34.99 28.72 -1.08
N ASN A 527 33.96 28.50 -0.34
CA ASN A 527 33.32 29.43 0.57
C ASN A 527 33.41 28.91 2.01
N ASN A 528 33.92 29.72 2.93
CA ASN A 528 33.99 29.44 4.34
C ASN A 528 33.24 30.54 5.11
N ASP A 529 32.20 30.18 5.81
CA ASP A 529 31.34 31.09 6.58
C ASP A 529 31.48 30.81 8.07
N LEU A 530 31.70 31.86 8.84
CA LEU A 530 31.65 31.85 10.28
C LEU A 530 30.56 32.82 10.72
N ASN A 531 29.52 32.31 11.35
CA ASN A 531 28.35 33.07 11.71
C ASN A 531 28.13 33.01 13.24
N PHE A 532 27.89 34.16 13.82
CA PHE A 532 27.40 34.29 15.17
C PHE A 532 25.93 34.78 15.15
N LEU A 533 25.03 34.06 15.80
CA LEU A 533 23.64 34.43 15.97
C LEU A 533 23.36 34.60 17.44
N SER A 534 22.97 35.81 17.89
CA SER A 534 22.58 36.05 19.27
C SER A 534 21.27 35.33 19.59
N ARG A 535 21.05 35.00 20.85
CA ARG A 535 19.70 34.69 21.33
C ARG A 535 18.85 35.94 21.28
N ASP A 536 17.54 35.75 21.25
CA ASP A 536 16.60 36.86 21.44
C ASP A 536 16.74 37.40 22.86
N PHE A 537 16.81 38.73 22.97
CA PHE A 537 16.81 39.44 24.24
C PHE A 537 15.72 40.50 24.25
N PHE A 538 15.10 40.65 25.39
CA PHE A 538 13.97 41.57 25.58
C PHE A 538 14.40 42.82 26.35
N THR A 539 14.02 43.98 25.85
CA THR A 539 14.16 45.21 26.60
C THR A 539 13.03 45.33 27.64
N LYS A 540 13.22 46.20 28.64
CA LYS A 540 12.15 46.50 29.61
C LYS A 540 10.91 47.06 28.95
N MET A 541 10.98 47.66 27.80
CA MET A 541 9.86 48.20 27.02
C MET A 541 9.14 47.14 26.18
N GLY A 542 9.60 45.86 26.16
CA GLY A 542 8.98 44.78 25.42
C GLY A 542 9.50 44.57 24.00
N PHE A 543 10.57 45.28 23.56
CA PHE A 543 11.20 44.98 22.29
C PHE A 543 11.97 43.68 22.36
N GLN A 544 11.72 42.82 21.44
CA GLN A 544 12.47 41.59 21.19
C GLN A 544 13.55 41.88 20.15
N ASN A 545 14.79 41.63 20.49
CA ASN A 545 15.94 41.99 19.66
C ASN A 545 16.84 40.80 19.46
N ASN A 546 17.47 40.73 18.28
CA ASN A 546 18.58 39.82 18.04
C ASN A 546 19.60 40.50 17.10
N PHE A 547 20.81 39.97 17.06
CA PHE A 547 21.81 40.38 16.10
C PHE A 547 22.59 39.21 15.55
N GLY A 548 23.05 39.35 14.32
CA GLY A 548 23.87 38.39 13.60
C GLY A 548 25.13 39.02 13.10
N ILE A 549 26.24 38.31 13.21
CA ILE A 549 27.52 38.68 12.63
C ILE A 549 27.93 37.56 11.72
N TYR A 550 28.16 37.88 10.48
CA TYR A 550 28.46 36.91 9.42
C TYR A 550 29.81 37.29 8.77
N PHE A 551 30.74 36.35 8.76
CA PHE A 551 32.01 36.45 8.05
C PHE A 551 32.05 35.39 6.99
N LYS A 552 32.45 35.79 5.79
CA LYS A 552 32.59 34.93 4.63
C LYS A 552 34.02 35.06 4.05
N ASN A 553 34.73 33.96 3.93
CA ASN A 553 35.94 33.86 3.14
C ASN A 553 35.63 33.15 1.82
N LEU A 554 35.58 33.90 0.76
CA LEU A 554 35.30 33.42 -0.58
C LEU A 554 36.57 33.30 -1.41
N ASN A 555 36.88 32.12 -1.89
CA ASN A 555 38.00 31.83 -2.77
C ASN A 555 37.44 31.37 -4.12
N THR A 556 37.79 32.09 -5.19
CA THR A 556 37.23 31.87 -6.52
C THR A 556 38.28 31.91 -7.63
N ILE A 557 38.00 31.15 -8.68
CA ILE A 557 38.64 31.25 -9.97
C ILE A 557 37.60 30.93 -11.05
N GLY A 558 37.59 31.71 -12.14
CA GLY A 558 36.66 31.50 -13.25
C GLY A 558 37.37 31.57 -14.60
N LYS A 559 36.84 30.86 -15.57
CA LYS A 559 37.22 30.97 -16.96
C LYS A 559 35.96 31.19 -17.79
N ASN A 560 35.92 32.25 -18.58
CA ASN A 560 34.72 32.64 -19.34
C ASN A 560 33.47 32.83 -18.47
N TYR A 561 33.65 33.32 -17.25
CA TYR A 561 32.59 33.58 -16.30
C TYR A 561 32.67 35.02 -15.80
N SER A 562 31.58 35.77 -15.91
CA SER A 562 31.61 37.24 -15.71
C SER A 562 31.85 37.66 -14.25
N ASN A 563 31.49 36.86 -13.28
CA ASN A 563 31.54 37.20 -11.85
C ASN A 563 32.87 36.79 -11.18
N TYR A 564 33.70 35.94 -11.82
CA TYR A 564 34.97 35.48 -11.28
C TYR A 564 36.12 35.82 -12.22
N LYS A 565 37.27 36.24 -11.66
CA LYS A 565 38.46 36.48 -12.42
C LYS A 565 39.14 35.17 -12.84
N SER A 566 39.91 35.21 -13.91
CA SER A 566 40.70 34.08 -14.40
C SER A 566 41.91 33.71 -13.53
N SER A 567 42.31 34.60 -12.62
CA SER A 567 43.31 34.36 -11.57
C SER A 567 42.64 34.06 -10.24
N PRO A 568 43.25 33.22 -9.38
CA PRO A 568 42.72 32.95 -8.04
C PRO A 568 42.48 34.24 -7.25
N GLN A 569 41.31 34.37 -6.67
CA GLN A 569 40.92 35.49 -5.81
C GLN A 569 40.54 34.95 -4.46
N SER A 570 40.93 35.66 -3.39
CA SER A 570 40.48 35.41 -2.02
C SER A 570 39.88 36.70 -1.48
N GLU A 571 38.64 36.64 -1.06
CA GLU A 571 37.87 37.81 -0.60
C GLU A 571 37.31 37.52 0.79
N ILE A 572 37.40 38.52 1.68
CA ILE A 572 36.77 38.43 3.00
C ILE A 572 35.63 39.45 3.02
N MET A 573 34.46 38.97 3.34
CA MET A 573 33.25 39.78 3.43
C MET A 573 32.66 39.69 4.83
N SER A 574 31.96 40.74 5.25
CA SER A 574 31.25 40.74 6.53
C SER A 574 29.87 41.35 6.36
N LEU A 575 28.88 40.77 7.09
CA LEU A 575 27.57 41.36 7.21
C LEU A 575 27.19 41.41 8.67
N TYR A 576 26.74 42.58 9.10
CA TYR A 576 26.21 42.85 10.41
C TYR A 576 24.70 43.05 10.28
N ASN A 577 23.90 42.30 11.03
CA ASN A 577 22.45 42.39 11.03
C ASN A 577 21.96 42.62 12.46
N PHE A 578 21.08 43.59 12.63
CA PHE A 578 20.37 43.83 13.87
C PHE A 578 18.87 43.81 13.57
N GLU A 579 18.13 42.95 14.26
CA GLU A 579 16.66 42.87 14.14
C GLU A 579 15.99 43.24 15.45
N THR A 580 14.94 44.00 15.33
CA THR A 580 14.05 44.34 16.46
C THR A 580 12.62 44.20 16.02
N ASN A 581 11.83 43.64 16.88
CA ASN A 581 10.38 43.60 16.70
C ASN A 581 9.67 43.95 18.02
N TYR A 582 8.44 44.42 17.91
CA TYR A 582 7.61 44.78 19.05
C TYR A 582 6.28 44.05 19.01
N PRO A 583 6.20 42.83 19.62
CA PRO A 583 5.00 42.02 19.59
C PRO A 583 3.93 42.57 20.50
N LEU A 584 2.84 43.11 19.96
CA LEU A 584 1.65 43.53 20.64
C LEU A 584 0.57 42.44 20.52
N ILE A 585 -0.05 42.09 21.64
CA ILE A 585 -1.07 41.07 21.73
C ILE A 585 -2.32 41.63 22.35
N LYS A 586 -3.48 41.46 21.72
CA LYS A 586 -4.80 41.71 22.25
C LYS A 586 -5.63 40.46 22.23
N LYS A 587 -6.05 39.97 23.39
CA LYS A 587 -6.97 38.85 23.51
C LYS A 587 -8.40 39.34 23.53
N GLU A 588 -9.25 38.73 22.70
CA GLU A 588 -10.70 38.88 22.66
C GLU A 588 -11.35 37.55 23.04
N GLU A 589 -12.66 37.48 23.15
CA GLU A 589 -13.36 36.27 23.58
C GLU A 589 -13.04 35.04 22.74
N ASN A 590 -13.05 35.19 21.40
CA ASN A 590 -12.84 34.09 20.45
C ASN A 590 -11.58 34.24 19.60
N TYR A 591 -10.87 35.36 19.70
CA TYR A 591 -9.73 35.68 18.84
C TYR A 591 -8.57 36.27 19.62
N ILE A 592 -7.38 36.00 19.14
CA ILE A 592 -6.16 36.70 19.55
C ILE A 592 -5.68 37.51 18.35
N ASN A 593 -5.43 38.81 18.62
CA ASN A 593 -4.87 39.71 17.61
C ASN A 593 -3.39 39.94 17.93
N TYR A 594 -2.53 39.79 16.95
CA TYR A 594 -1.10 40.07 17.04
C TYR A 594 -0.78 41.24 16.10
N ILE A 595 -0.06 42.22 16.56
CA ILE A 595 0.58 43.22 15.70
C ILE A 595 2.06 43.19 16.00
N LYS A 596 2.89 42.92 14.97
CA LYS A 596 4.33 42.77 15.12
C LYS A 596 5.07 43.67 14.14
N PRO A 597 5.29 44.96 14.46
CA PRO A 597 6.22 45.79 13.73
C PRO A 597 7.61 45.17 13.82
N LYS A 598 8.35 45.11 12.69
CA LYS A 598 9.67 44.54 12.59
C LYS A 598 10.60 45.47 11.82
N LEU A 599 11.81 45.69 12.34
CA LEU A 599 12.87 46.41 11.69
C LEU A 599 14.13 45.55 11.62
N SER A 600 14.82 45.59 10.50
CA SER A 600 16.14 44.95 10.32
C SER A 600 17.11 45.95 9.72
N ILE A 601 18.21 46.17 10.41
CA ILE A 601 19.31 47.03 9.95
C ILE A 601 20.44 46.13 9.53
N ARG A 602 20.92 46.35 8.28
CA ARG A 602 22.02 45.60 7.71
C ARG A 602 23.14 46.52 7.31
N LEU A 603 24.35 46.06 7.54
CA LEU A 603 25.60 46.77 7.15
C LEU A 603 26.58 45.76 6.55
N ASN A 604 26.90 45.90 5.29
CA ASN A 604 28.03 45.24 4.63
C ASN A 604 29.00 46.32 4.17
N PRO A 605 30.20 46.40 4.75
CA PRO A 605 31.23 47.37 4.33
C PRO A 605 31.91 46.97 3.03
N GLY A 606 31.74 45.72 2.58
CA GLY A 606 32.35 45.19 1.34
C GLY A 606 31.47 45.38 0.12
N GLU A 607 31.98 44.97 -1.02
CA GLU A 607 31.25 44.95 -2.30
C GLU A 607 30.58 43.60 -2.53
N MET A 608 29.44 43.59 -3.23
CA MET A 608 28.81 42.38 -3.71
C MET A 608 29.21 42.03 -5.15
N LYS A 609 29.08 40.77 -5.52
CA LYS A 609 29.21 40.33 -6.93
C LYS A 609 28.03 40.87 -7.75
N ASN A 610 28.24 40.98 -9.06
CA ASN A 610 27.22 41.48 -9.98
C ASN A 610 26.24 40.39 -10.40
N TYR A 611 25.00 40.48 -9.91
CA TYR A 611 23.88 39.58 -10.21
C TYR A 611 22.76 40.25 -11.01
N SER A 612 23.02 41.40 -11.64
CA SER A 612 22.02 42.14 -12.42
C SER A 612 21.30 41.28 -13.48
N ASN A 613 22.01 40.30 -14.05
CA ASN A 613 21.46 39.37 -15.05
C ASN A 613 20.84 38.09 -14.47
N SER A 614 20.85 37.92 -13.16
CA SER A 614 20.19 36.81 -12.50
C SER A 614 18.74 37.15 -12.17
N SER A 615 17.92 36.14 -11.91
CA SER A 615 16.53 36.30 -11.50
C SER A 615 16.35 35.93 -10.02
N ARG A 616 15.66 36.78 -9.27
CA ARG A 616 15.27 36.52 -7.87
C ARG A 616 14.02 37.28 -7.52
N SER A 617 12.96 36.56 -7.19
CA SER A 617 11.73 37.14 -6.63
C SER A 617 11.88 37.40 -5.13
N ILE A 618 11.52 38.57 -4.68
CA ILE A 618 11.42 38.96 -3.28
C ILE A 618 9.94 39.16 -2.96
N ASN A 619 9.56 38.66 -1.80
CA ASN A 619 8.20 38.73 -1.26
C ASN A 619 8.23 39.05 0.25
N SER A 620 7.07 39.11 0.90
CA SER A 620 6.92 39.34 2.34
C SER A 620 7.65 38.33 3.22
N ASP A 621 7.76 37.06 2.79
CA ASP A 621 8.38 35.98 3.57
C ASP A 621 9.90 36.05 3.59
N ASN A 622 10.52 36.40 2.44
CA ASN A 622 11.96 36.33 2.28
C ASN A 622 12.68 37.69 2.40
N ILE A 623 11.96 38.80 2.47
CA ILE A 623 12.56 40.17 2.50
C ILE A 623 13.45 40.41 3.72
N PHE A 624 13.19 39.73 4.85
CA PHE A 624 13.99 39.80 6.08
C PHE A 624 15.09 38.75 6.14
N SER A 625 15.14 37.78 5.20
CA SER A 625 16.17 36.73 5.16
C SER A 625 17.55 37.33 4.88
N ILE A 626 18.60 36.86 5.57
CA ILE A 626 19.98 37.32 5.37
C ILE A 626 20.44 37.12 3.92
N ASP A 627 19.98 36.05 3.31
CA ASP A 627 20.25 35.64 1.94
C ASP A 627 19.13 36.03 0.95
N ARG A 628 18.37 37.08 1.23
CA ARG A 628 17.22 37.48 0.40
C ARG A 628 17.53 37.60 -1.09
N LEU A 629 18.76 37.92 -1.45
CA LEU A 629 19.24 37.95 -2.85
C LEU A 629 19.59 36.53 -3.34
N SER A 630 19.95 35.60 -2.47
CA SER A 630 20.22 34.17 -2.66
C SER A 630 20.78 33.77 -4.01
N VAL A 631 21.76 34.55 -4.51
CA VAL A 631 22.32 34.30 -5.81
C VAL A 631 23.73 33.73 -5.59
N GLY A 632 23.89 32.43 -5.78
CA GLY A 632 25.17 31.74 -5.71
C GLY A 632 25.77 31.56 -4.32
N GLY A 633 25.24 32.16 -3.27
CA GLY A 633 25.78 32.06 -1.90
C GLY A 633 27.17 32.66 -1.70
N ASP A 634 27.72 33.31 -2.70
CA ASP A 634 29.11 33.80 -2.78
C ASP A 634 29.23 35.28 -2.49
N SER A 635 28.18 35.98 -2.07
CA SER A 635 28.19 37.40 -1.79
C SER A 635 27.11 37.80 -0.79
N PHE A 636 27.43 38.77 0.06
CA PHE A 636 26.44 39.48 0.83
C PHE A 636 25.97 40.72 0.07
N GLU A 637 24.73 41.13 0.33
CA GLU A 637 24.15 42.39 -0.12
C GLU A 637 25.01 43.55 0.33
N GLU A 638 25.48 44.42 -0.59
CA GLU A 638 26.37 45.52 -0.26
C GLU A 638 25.68 46.73 0.35
N GLY A 639 26.45 47.53 1.10
CA GLY A 639 26.01 48.82 1.64
C GLY A 639 25.20 48.72 2.92
N ARG A 640 24.33 49.70 3.11
CA ARG A 640 23.46 49.83 4.29
C ARG A 640 22.03 49.75 3.86
N SER A 641 21.25 48.98 4.61
CA SER A 641 19.82 48.89 4.36
C SER A 641 19.05 48.84 5.68
N LEU A 642 17.86 49.43 5.67
CA LEU A 642 16.87 49.32 6.68
C LEU A 642 15.62 48.61 6.09
N THR A 643 15.28 47.45 6.58
CA THR A 643 14.04 46.76 6.20
C THR A 643 13.00 47.06 7.29
N ALA A 644 11.89 47.64 6.91
CA ALA A 644 10.77 47.89 7.81
C ALA A 644 9.57 47.06 7.36
N GLY A 645 8.91 46.44 8.30
CA GLY A 645 7.70 45.67 8.03
C GLY A 645 6.75 45.63 9.21
N ILE A 646 5.56 45.18 8.95
CA ILE A 646 4.50 45.00 9.94
C ILE A 646 3.72 43.73 9.58
N ASN A 647 3.57 42.85 10.55
CA ASN A 647 2.65 41.73 10.50
C ASN A 647 1.46 41.99 11.40
N TYR A 648 0.27 41.77 10.89
CA TYR A 648 -0.95 41.69 11.67
C TYR A 648 -1.59 40.33 11.49
N THR A 649 -1.86 39.61 12.56
CA THR A 649 -2.56 38.34 12.54
C THR A 649 -3.70 38.32 13.53
N LYS A 650 -4.88 37.91 13.09
CA LYS A 650 -6.05 37.63 13.90
C LYS A 650 -6.33 36.13 13.80
N GLU A 651 -6.22 35.40 14.91
CA GLU A 651 -6.28 33.94 14.99
C GLU A 651 -7.40 33.54 15.96
N ASN A 652 -8.15 32.50 15.60
CA ASN A 652 -9.20 31.96 16.47
C ASN A 652 -8.57 31.10 17.58
N ILE A 653 -8.99 31.28 18.82
CA ILE A 653 -8.42 30.59 20.00
C ILE A 653 -8.68 29.08 19.97
N ASN A 654 -9.82 28.65 19.40
CA ASN A 654 -10.25 27.26 19.39
C ASN A 654 -9.86 26.52 18.11
N ASP A 655 -9.54 27.24 17.03
CA ASP A 655 -9.20 26.68 15.74
C ASP A 655 -8.11 27.50 15.05
N ILE A 656 -6.88 27.04 15.14
CA ILE A 656 -5.68 27.67 14.56
C ILE A 656 -5.76 27.84 13.03
N ASN A 657 -6.59 27.06 12.33
CA ASN A 657 -6.78 27.19 10.90
C ASN A 657 -7.68 28.37 10.51
N LYS A 658 -8.35 28.99 11.50
CA LYS A 658 -9.18 30.18 11.29
C LYS A 658 -8.42 31.45 11.64
N TYR A 659 -7.83 32.05 10.61
CA TYR A 659 -7.01 33.25 10.80
C TYR A 659 -7.18 34.24 9.64
N PHE A 660 -6.74 35.48 9.92
CA PHE A 660 -6.54 36.53 8.95
C PHE A 660 -5.16 37.12 9.20
N SER A 661 -4.33 37.21 8.17
CA SER A 661 -2.97 37.74 8.25
C SER A 661 -2.73 38.80 7.18
N ILE A 662 -2.01 39.85 7.54
CA ILE A 662 -1.46 40.85 6.60
C ILE A 662 -0.01 41.06 6.94
N ASP A 663 0.87 40.86 5.95
CA ASP A 663 2.28 41.19 6.02
C ASP A 663 2.61 42.29 5.01
N LEU A 664 3.33 43.29 5.44
CA LEU A 664 3.82 44.40 4.61
C LEU A 664 5.28 44.68 4.93
N ALA A 665 6.12 44.81 3.90
CA ALA A 665 7.51 45.17 4.14
C ALA A 665 8.13 45.93 2.94
N SER A 666 9.10 46.78 3.24
CA SER A 666 9.89 47.52 2.27
C SER A 666 11.32 47.72 2.75
N VAL A 667 12.25 47.91 1.82
CA VAL A 667 13.67 48.15 2.09
C VAL A 667 14.08 49.55 1.69
N TYR A 668 14.75 50.24 2.59
CA TYR A 668 15.31 51.58 2.39
C TYR A 668 16.85 51.56 2.41
N ARG A 669 17.49 52.24 1.49
CA ARG A 669 18.94 52.27 1.31
C ARG A 669 19.51 53.67 1.16
N ASP A 670 20.79 53.82 1.46
CA ASP A 670 21.53 55.05 1.21
C ASP A 670 21.89 55.23 -0.29
N LYS A 671 22.06 54.12 -1.05
CA LYS A 671 22.40 54.09 -2.46
C LYS A 671 21.60 53.05 -3.22
N ASP A 672 21.48 53.23 -4.55
CA ASP A 672 20.92 52.23 -5.44
C ASP A 672 21.82 50.98 -5.49
N LEU A 673 21.17 49.80 -5.56
CA LEU A 673 21.81 48.48 -5.57
C LEU A 673 21.84 47.92 -7.00
N ASN A 674 22.64 48.54 -7.88
CA ASN A 674 22.65 48.21 -9.31
C ASN A 674 23.12 46.77 -9.61
N LYS A 675 23.84 46.12 -8.68
CA LYS A 675 24.36 44.77 -8.81
C LYS A 675 23.33 43.72 -8.43
N ALA A 676 22.18 44.08 -7.83
CA ALA A 676 21.13 43.14 -7.53
C ALA A 676 20.36 42.68 -8.78
N PRO A 677 19.69 41.51 -8.73
CA PRO A 677 18.85 41.02 -9.83
C PRO A 677 17.83 42.06 -10.31
N ASN A 678 17.68 42.20 -11.62
CA ASN A 678 16.80 43.22 -12.20
C ASN A 678 15.34 43.09 -11.76
N ASN A 679 14.88 41.85 -11.53
CA ASN A 679 13.50 41.53 -11.14
C ASN A 679 13.28 41.46 -9.63
N SER A 680 14.27 41.82 -8.80
CA SER A 680 14.14 41.71 -7.33
C SER A 680 13.26 42.77 -6.66
N GLY A 681 12.97 43.88 -7.34
CA GLY A 681 12.20 45.01 -6.77
C GLY A 681 12.92 45.78 -5.66
N ILE A 682 14.21 45.47 -5.33
CA ILE A 682 14.96 46.13 -4.25
C ILE A 682 16.20 46.90 -4.75
N ARG A 683 16.32 47.25 -6.02
CA ARG A 683 17.48 47.88 -6.60
C ARG A 683 17.59 49.39 -6.32
N THR A 684 16.52 50.05 -6.08
CA THR A 684 16.41 51.49 -5.81
C THR A 684 16.59 51.82 -4.34
N LYS A 685 16.83 53.07 -4.00
CA LYS A 685 16.94 53.53 -2.61
C LYS A 685 15.72 53.17 -1.77
N SER A 686 14.54 53.27 -2.34
CA SER A 686 13.29 52.72 -1.77
C SER A 686 12.89 51.54 -2.63
N SER A 687 12.74 50.39 -2.04
CA SER A 687 12.27 49.17 -2.75
C SER A 687 10.80 49.25 -3.07
N ASN A 688 10.30 48.27 -3.80
CA ASN A 688 8.90 47.96 -3.89
C ASN A 688 8.32 47.72 -2.47
N LEU A 689 7.02 47.97 -2.30
CA LEU A 689 6.29 47.50 -1.14
C LEU A 689 5.80 46.06 -1.44
N PHE A 690 6.28 45.13 -0.66
CA PHE A 690 5.90 43.74 -0.73
C PHE A 690 4.82 43.45 0.32
N GLY A 691 3.81 42.69 -0.05
CA GLY A 691 2.75 42.33 0.90
C GLY A 691 2.14 40.97 0.62
N SER A 692 1.59 40.40 1.67
CA SER A 692 0.71 39.24 1.59
C SER A 692 -0.55 39.45 2.46
N VAL A 693 -1.63 38.86 2.03
CA VAL A 693 -2.90 38.81 2.73
C VAL A 693 -3.45 37.43 2.69
N ASP A 694 -3.58 36.81 3.87
CA ASP A 694 -4.18 35.49 4.00
C ASP A 694 -5.48 35.60 4.80
N PHE A 695 -6.52 34.97 4.27
CA PHE A 695 -7.84 34.96 4.90
C PHE A 695 -8.42 33.56 4.94
N SER A 696 -8.61 33.04 6.14
CA SER A 696 -9.18 31.72 6.44
C SER A 696 -10.17 31.78 7.63
N LEU A 697 -10.84 32.90 7.86
CA LEU A 697 -11.82 33.02 8.95
C LEU A 697 -13.13 32.27 8.69
N LEU A 698 -13.42 31.95 7.44
CA LEU A 698 -14.60 31.21 7.02
C LEU A 698 -14.22 29.74 6.76
N ASP A 699 -15.05 28.81 7.23
CA ASP A 699 -14.77 27.37 7.11
C ASP A 699 -14.57 26.88 5.67
N ASP A 700 -15.24 27.51 4.73
CA ASP A 700 -15.31 27.07 3.34
C ASP A 700 -14.31 27.79 2.42
N TYR A 701 -13.62 28.84 2.88
CA TYR A 701 -12.82 29.74 2.03
C TYR A 701 -11.42 29.95 2.59
N LEU A 702 -10.41 29.80 1.69
CA LEU A 702 -9.04 30.28 1.89
C LEU A 702 -8.71 31.24 0.75
N LEU A 703 -8.31 32.46 1.07
CA LEU A 703 -7.75 33.44 0.15
C LEU A 703 -6.30 33.69 0.52
N GLU A 704 -5.42 33.59 -0.45
CA GLU A 704 -3.98 33.90 -0.35
C GLU A 704 -3.68 34.93 -1.43
N TYR A 705 -3.14 36.09 -1.04
CA TYR A 705 -2.82 37.15 -1.99
C TYR A 705 -1.45 37.73 -1.69
N ASP A 706 -0.52 37.51 -2.62
CA ASP A 706 0.81 38.11 -2.59
C ASP A 706 0.91 39.21 -3.64
N PHE A 707 1.49 40.35 -3.28
CA PHE A 707 1.65 41.45 -4.20
C PHE A 707 2.97 42.20 -4.03
N SER A 708 3.36 42.91 -5.09
CA SER A 708 4.45 43.88 -5.06
C SER A 708 4.04 45.16 -5.78
N LEU A 709 4.01 46.27 -5.03
CA LEU A 709 3.78 47.61 -5.56
C LEU A 709 5.12 48.26 -5.89
N ASP A 710 5.21 48.96 -7.01
CA ASP A 710 6.40 49.72 -7.36
C ASP A 710 6.75 50.72 -6.26
N ASN A 711 7.99 51.18 -6.26
CA ASN A 711 8.53 52.10 -5.26
C ASN A 711 7.83 53.49 -5.22
N ASN A 712 7.00 53.82 -6.20
CA ASN A 712 6.18 55.02 -6.27
C ASN A 712 4.71 54.77 -5.94
N PHE A 713 4.31 53.54 -5.68
CA PHE A 713 2.94 53.07 -5.43
C PHE A 713 1.98 53.33 -6.58
N ASN A 714 2.48 53.39 -7.83
CA ASN A 714 1.67 53.65 -9.00
C ASN A 714 1.17 52.36 -9.69
N ASN A 715 2.01 51.35 -9.64
CA ASN A 715 1.70 50.10 -10.36
C ASN A 715 1.92 48.87 -9.49
N ILE A 716 1.06 47.88 -9.65
CA ILE A 716 1.27 46.56 -9.11
C ILE A 716 2.14 45.79 -10.10
N GLU A 717 3.36 45.47 -9.71
CA GLU A 717 4.32 44.72 -10.55
C GLU A 717 4.19 43.20 -10.38
N TYR A 718 3.60 42.74 -9.29
CA TYR A 718 3.34 41.33 -9.03
C TYR A 718 2.00 41.15 -8.32
N ASN A 719 1.21 40.22 -8.85
CA ASN A 719 -0.02 39.72 -8.26
C ASN A 719 0.01 38.19 -8.28
N ASN A 720 -0.23 37.59 -7.13
CA ASN A 720 -0.50 36.17 -7.03
C ASN A 720 -1.73 35.98 -6.13
N VAL A 721 -2.84 35.61 -6.72
CA VAL A 721 -4.12 35.42 -6.01
C VAL A 721 -4.49 33.95 -6.04
N GLY A 722 -4.46 33.31 -4.88
CA GLY A 722 -4.96 31.96 -4.65
C GLY A 722 -6.32 32.00 -3.95
N VAL A 723 -7.33 31.36 -4.49
CA VAL A 723 -8.63 31.18 -3.86
C VAL A 723 -8.97 29.71 -3.80
N THR A 724 -9.15 29.19 -2.61
CA THR A 724 -9.64 27.83 -2.38
C THR A 724 -11.03 27.89 -1.76
N PHE A 725 -11.97 27.25 -2.40
CA PHE A 725 -13.30 27.01 -1.86
C PHE A 725 -13.49 25.53 -1.62
N LYS A 726 -13.81 25.14 -0.39
CA LYS A 726 -14.03 23.75 0.01
C LYS A 726 -15.32 23.64 0.80
N LYS A 727 -16.29 22.90 0.27
CA LYS A 727 -17.56 22.66 0.96
C LYS A 727 -17.99 21.21 0.78
N ASN A 728 -18.12 20.48 1.87
CA ASN A 728 -18.45 19.05 1.87
C ASN A 728 -17.52 18.26 0.92
N ASN A 729 -18.10 17.76 -0.18
CA ASN A 729 -17.43 16.92 -1.16
C ASN A 729 -16.90 17.73 -2.38
N PHE A 730 -17.01 19.05 -2.37
CA PHE A 730 -16.58 19.93 -3.45
C PHE A 730 -15.38 20.76 -3.03
N LEU A 731 -14.33 20.73 -3.84
CA LEU A 731 -13.14 21.58 -3.69
C LEU A 731 -12.88 22.26 -5.03
N THR A 732 -12.69 23.57 -5.03
CA THR A 732 -12.15 24.26 -6.20
C THR A 732 -11.08 25.26 -5.79
N LYS A 733 -9.99 25.27 -6.57
CA LYS A 733 -8.85 26.17 -6.39
C LYS A 733 -8.66 26.99 -7.66
N PHE A 734 -8.58 28.31 -7.51
CA PHE A 734 -8.16 29.23 -8.56
C PHE A 734 -6.82 29.82 -8.16
N ASN A 735 -5.91 29.89 -9.11
CA ASN A 735 -4.66 30.60 -8.98
C ASN A 735 -4.50 31.55 -10.16
N PHE A 736 -4.27 32.83 -9.85
CA PHE A 736 -3.98 33.86 -10.81
C PHE A 736 -2.63 34.47 -10.51
N ILE A 737 -1.71 34.43 -11.49
CA ILE A 737 -0.39 35.03 -11.40
C ILE A 737 -0.26 36.05 -12.52
N GLU A 738 0.17 37.26 -12.15
CA GLU A 738 0.50 38.34 -13.10
C GLU A 738 1.78 39.01 -12.67
N GLU A 739 2.73 39.08 -13.57
CA GLU A 739 3.99 39.79 -13.45
C GLU A 739 4.05 40.91 -14.48
N ASN A 740 4.37 42.08 -14.05
CA ASN A 740 4.46 43.28 -14.90
C ASN A 740 5.78 44.03 -14.70
N GLY A 741 6.14 44.85 -15.65
CA GLY A 741 7.25 45.76 -15.54
C GLY A 741 8.62 45.07 -15.44
N LYS A 742 9.37 45.34 -14.38
CA LYS A 742 10.72 44.82 -14.17
C LYS A 742 10.74 43.41 -13.56
N ILE A 743 9.66 43.00 -12.88
CA ILE A 743 9.58 41.71 -12.18
C ILE A 743 9.48 40.57 -13.16
N GLY A 744 8.69 40.70 -14.22
CA GLY A 744 8.46 39.63 -15.20
C GLY A 744 7.37 39.98 -16.20
N GLN A 745 6.96 38.97 -16.98
CA GLN A 745 5.89 39.06 -17.97
C GLN A 745 4.92 37.86 -17.87
N SER A 746 4.98 37.10 -16.82
CA SER A 746 4.09 35.96 -16.65
C SER A 746 2.65 36.44 -16.39
N ASN A 747 1.70 35.89 -17.11
CA ASN A 747 0.29 36.13 -16.87
C ASN A 747 -0.50 34.85 -17.11
N SER A 748 -1.00 34.22 -16.05
CA SER A 748 -1.70 32.95 -16.15
C SER A 748 -2.83 32.80 -15.14
N VAL A 749 -3.84 32.04 -15.52
CA VAL A 749 -4.94 31.58 -14.66
C VAL A 749 -4.96 30.06 -14.68
N ALA A 750 -4.98 29.44 -13.52
CA ALA A 750 -5.18 28.01 -13.35
C ALA A 750 -6.42 27.72 -12.50
N ASN A 751 -7.10 26.65 -12.80
CA ASN A 751 -8.19 26.11 -11.99
C ASN A 751 -7.99 24.62 -11.76
N VAL A 752 -8.25 24.20 -10.55
CA VAL A 752 -8.38 22.78 -10.17
C VAL A 752 -9.70 22.63 -9.44
N THR A 753 -10.53 21.72 -9.90
CA THR A 753 -11.83 21.41 -9.29
C THR A 753 -11.94 19.92 -9.04
N GLU A 754 -12.31 19.57 -7.84
CA GLU A 754 -12.50 18.20 -7.37
C GLU A 754 -13.92 18.05 -6.84
N TYR A 755 -14.60 17.00 -7.23
CA TYR A 755 -15.93 16.69 -6.73
C TYR A 755 -16.09 15.21 -6.43
N LYS A 756 -16.47 14.90 -5.20
CA LYS A 756 -16.77 13.56 -4.74
C LYS A 756 -18.28 13.38 -4.68
N PHE A 757 -18.88 12.77 -5.70
CA PHE A 757 -20.34 12.56 -5.77
C PHE A 757 -20.85 11.71 -4.61
N ASN A 758 -20.07 10.67 -4.26
CA ASN A 758 -20.28 9.76 -3.14
C ASN A 758 -18.94 9.10 -2.77
N GLU A 759 -18.96 8.11 -1.88
CA GLU A 759 -17.73 7.43 -1.45
C GLU A 759 -16.98 6.72 -2.59
N ASN A 760 -17.70 6.39 -3.67
CA ASN A 760 -17.19 5.57 -4.77
C ASN A 760 -16.85 6.38 -6.03
N ASN A 761 -17.35 7.61 -6.18
CA ASN A 761 -17.27 8.36 -7.44
C ASN A 761 -16.59 9.72 -7.23
N TYR A 762 -15.50 9.94 -7.94
CA TYR A 762 -14.68 11.12 -7.87
C TYR A 762 -14.42 11.69 -9.27
N VAL A 763 -14.49 13.01 -9.39
CA VAL A 763 -14.13 13.76 -10.59
C VAL A 763 -13.10 14.81 -10.25
N TYR A 764 -12.07 14.89 -11.06
CA TYR A 764 -11.06 15.93 -11.07
C TYR A 764 -11.08 16.66 -12.40
N PHE A 765 -11.01 17.98 -12.37
CA PHE A 765 -10.85 18.84 -13.54
C PHE A 765 -9.72 19.83 -13.28
N GLY A 766 -8.74 19.90 -14.18
CA GLY A 766 -7.63 20.84 -14.14
C GLY A 766 -7.50 21.59 -15.46
N THR A 767 -7.18 22.89 -15.39
CA THR A 767 -6.87 23.69 -16.57
C THR A 767 -5.92 24.84 -16.21
N ARG A 768 -5.12 25.24 -17.19
CA ARG A 768 -4.28 26.44 -17.12
C ARG A 768 -4.33 27.21 -18.42
N ARG A 769 -4.51 28.52 -18.32
CA ARG A 769 -4.50 29.44 -19.44
C ARG A 769 -3.40 30.47 -19.26
N ASN A 770 -2.49 30.55 -20.21
CA ASN A 770 -1.55 31.67 -20.36
C ASN A 770 -2.30 32.84 -21.00
N ARG A 771 -2.41 33.94 -20.29
CA ARG A 771 -3.18 35.13 -20.77
C ARG A 771 -2.34 36.03 -21.66
N GLU A 772 -1.03 36.01 -21.54
CA GLU A 772 -0.11 36.77 -22.40
C GLU A 772 -0.17 36.27 -23.85
N THR A 773 -0.09 34.96 -24.02
CA THR A 773 -0.22 34.31 -25.33
C THR A 773 -1.66 34.01 -25.74
N SER A 774 -2.64 34.31 -24.88
CA SER A 774 -4.05 33.93 -25.04
C SER A 774 -4.28 32.44 -25.28
N LEU A 775 -3.36 31.59 -24.85
CA LEU A 775 -3.35 30.15 -25.07
C LEU A 775 -3.82 29.40 -23.82
N THR A 776 -4.79 28.48 -23.97
CA THR A 776 -5.03 27.47 -22.95
C THR A 776 -3.99 26.38 -23.11
N GLU A 777 -3.21 26.14 -22.05
CA GLU A 777 -2.09 25.19 -22.12
C GLU A 777 -2.58 23.76 -22.09
N TYR A 778 -3.55 23.47 -21.22
CA TYR A 778 -4.13 22.13 -21.11
C TYR A 778 -5.54 22.12 -20.50
N TYR A 779 -6.24 21.02 -20.73
CA TYR A 779 -7.38 20.51 -19.96
C TYR A 779 -7.07 19.08 -19.51
N ASP A 780 -7.30 18.80 -18.21
CA ASP A 780 -7.27 17.47 -17.63
C ASP A 780 -8.63 17.18 -17.02
N LEU A 781 -9.22 16.06 -17.38
CA LEU A 781 -10.45 15.56 -16.77
C LEU A 781 -10.22 14.11 -16.36
N ILE A 782 -10.43 13.81 -15.08
CA ILE A 782 -10.29 12.46 -14.54
C ILE A 782 -11.62 12.09 -13.88
N TYR A 783 -12.16 10.96 -14.26
CA TYR A 783 -13.24 10.31 -13.54
C TYR A 783 -12.71 9.01 -12.94
N GLU A 784 -12.88 8.84 -11.63
CA GLU A 784 -12.55 7.64 -10.92
C GLU A 784 -13.80 7.05 -10.27
N TYR A 785 -14.03 5.77 -10.53
CA TYR A 785 -14.94 4.94 -9.78
C TYR A 785 -14.13 3.97 -8.92
N LYS A 786 -14.34 3.96 -7.63
CA LYS A 786 -13.65 3.08 -6.68
C LYS A 786 -14.62 2.50 -5.65
N ASN A 787 -14.57 1.20 -5.47
CA ASN A 787 -15.23 0.53 -4.35
C ASN A 787 -14.22 -0.37 -3.60
N ASP A 788 -14.72 -1.28 -2.77
CA ASP A 788 -13.92 -2.21 -1.96
C ASP A 788 -13.00 -3.13 -2.79
N CYS A 789 -13.36 -3.46 -4.02
CA CYS A 789 -12.64 -4.46 -4.81
C CYS A 789 -12.35 -4.06 -6.27
N LEU A 790 -12.81 -2.89 -6.71
CA LEU A 790 -12.63 -2.40 -8.09
C LEU A 790 -12.29 -0.92 -8.08
N SER A 791 -11.30 -0.51 -8.86
CA SER A 791 -11.09 0.88 -9.26
C SER A 791 -11.05 0.95 -10.78
N ALA A 792 -11.79 1.89 -11.36
CA ALA A 792 -11.80 2.18 -12.79
C ALA A 792 -11.57 3.68 -12.99
N ASN A 793 -10.58 4.03 -13.83
CA ASN A 793 -10.21 5.40 -14.11
C ASN A 793 -10.32 5.69 -15.60
N ILE A 794 -10.92 6.81 -15.94
CA ILE A 794 -10.89 7.40 -17.27
C ILE A 794 -10.24 8.76 -17.13
N LYS A 795 -9.14 8.98 -17.82
CA LYS A 795 -8.46 10.26 -17.88
C LYS A 795 -8.50 10.79 -19.32
N TYR A 796 -8.99 12.00 -19.46
CA TYR A 796 -8.94 12.77 -20.71
C TYR A 796 -7.99 13.95 -20.50
N LYS A 797 -6.98 14.08 -21.36
CA LYS A 797 -6.01 15.18 -21.35
C LYS A 797 -5.94 15.79 -22.75
N LYS A 798 -6.04 17.09 -22.81
CA LYS A 798 -5.86 17.85 -24.06
C LYS A 798 -4.84 18.95 -23.82
N THR A 799 -3.79 18.98 -24.65
CA THR A 799 -2.75 19.99 -24.62
C THR A 799 -2.77 20.79 -25.90
N TYR A 800 -2.44 22.07 -25.81
CA TYR A 800 -2.50 23.01 -26.95
C TYR A 800 -1.15 23.63 -27.30
N TYR A 801 -0.11 23.38 -26.50
CA TYR A 801 1.19 23.93 -26.80
C TYR A 801 1.97 23.09 -27.82
N GLN A 802 2.86 23.73 -28.54
CA GLN A 802 3.74 23.10 -29.51
C GLN A 802 5.20 23.30 -29.11
N ASP A 803 5.98 22.24 -29.09
CA ASP A 803 7.40 22.25 -28.81
C ASP A 803 8.09 21.16 -29.62
N ARG A 804 8.76 21.54 -30.72
CA ARG A 804 9.49 20.62 -31.61
C ARG A 804 8.65 19.44 -32.11
N ASP A 805 8.81 18.24 -31.57
CA ASP A 805 8.00 17.05 -31.92
C ASP A 805 6.60 17.06 -31.31
N LEU A 806 6.38 17.88 -30.27
CA LEU A 806 5.07 18.01 -29.64
C LEU A 806 4.18 18.91 -30.48
N THR A 807 3.07 18.37 -30.87
CA THR A 807 1.94 19.08 -31.42
C THR A 807 0.81 19.10 -30.38
N PRO A 808 -0.19 19.97 -30.54
CA PRO A 808 -1.41 19.83 -29.75
C PRO A 808 -1.87 18.37 -29.77
N ASP A 809 -2.15 17.80 -28.60
CA ASP A 809 -2.42 16.38 -28.45
C ASP A 809 -3.66 16.16 -27.58
N GLU A 810 -4.45 15.18 -27.95
CA GLU A 810 -5.62 14.71 -27.22
C GLU A 810 -5.41 13.25 -26.82
N GLN A 811 -5.51 12.96 -25.53
CA GLN A 811 -5.22 11.67 -24.96
C GLN A 811 -6.41 11.17 -24.15
N ILE A 812 -6.75 9.91 -24.32
CA ILE A 812 -7.71 9.19 -23.47
C ILE A 812 -6.99 7.98 -22.87
N PHE A 813 -6.92 7.94 -21.57
CA PHE A 813 -6.33 6.84 -20.84
C PHE A 813 -7.40 6.13 -20.01
N PHE A 814 -7.46 4.81 -20.14
CA PHE A 814 -8.38 3.96 -19.40
C PHE A 814 -7.61 2.90 -18.63
N SER A 815 -7.91 2.76 -17.34
CA SER A 815 -7.36 1.71 -16.50
C SER A 815 -8.41 1.10 -15.58
N ILE A 816 -8.31 -0.21 -15.35
CA ILE A 816 -9.10 -0.95 -14.37
C ILE A 816 -8.14 -1.66 -13.43
N THR A 817 -8.39 -1.57 -12.13
CA THR A 817 -7.68 -2.30 -11.10
C THR A 817 -8.65 -3.19 -10.34
N LEU A 818 -8.37 -4.48 -10.29
CA LEU A 818 -9.16 -5.48 -9.56
C LEU A 818 -8.41 -5.83 -8.27
N PHE A 819 -8.93 -5.37 -7.13
CA PHE A 819 -8.33 -5.70 -5.84
C PHE A 819 -8.75 -7.12 -5.43
N PRO A 820 -7.85 -7.94 -4.95
CA PRO A 820 -6.41 -7.80 -4.81
C PRO A 820 -5.60 -8.54 -5.90
N LEU A 821 -6.22 -8.83 -7.06
CA LEU A 821 -5.56 -9.56 -8.13
C LEU A 821 -4.38 -8.78 -8.73
N THR A 822 -4.44 -7.45 -8.65
CA THR A 822 -3.40 -6.54 -9.15
C THR A 822 -3.10 -5.50 -8.09
N THR A 823 -2.10 -5.76 -7.27
CA THR A 823 -1.63 -4.84 -6.22
C THR A 823 -0.62 -3.82 -6.76
N LEU A 824 -0.99 -3.08 -7.79
CA LEU A 824 -0.41 -1.78 -8.06
C LEU A 824 -1.53 -0.76 -7.80
N GLU A 825 -1.58 -0.20 -6.59
CA GLU A 825 -2.31 1.04 -6.35
C GLU A 825 -1.65 2.13 -7.16
N GLN A 826 -2.17 2.39 -8.35
CA GLN A 826 -1.94 3.63 -9.05
C GLN A 826 -2.80 4.69 -8.38
N LYS A 827 -2.27 5.34 -7.36
CA LYS A 827 -2.83 6.62 -6.94
C LYS A 827 -2.53 7.60 -8.06
N VAL A 828 -3.56 8.02 -8.78
CA VAL A 828 -3.50 9.24 -9.57
C VAL A 828 -3.32 10.36 -8.53
N ASN A 829 -2.07 10.78 -8.34
CA ASN A 829 -1.78 11.91 -7.47
C ASN A 829 -1.99 13.18 -8.30
N PRO A 830 -2.99 14.02 -7.96
CA PRO A 830 -3.19 15.28 -8.66
C PRO A 830 -1.98 16.21 -8.61
N ASP A 831 -1.11 16.05 -7.61
CA ASP A 831 0.10 16.85 -7.43
C ASP A 831 1.22 16.54 -8.44
N LEU A 832 1.12 15.45 -9.21
CA LEU A 832 2.05 15.14 -10.30
C LEU A 832 1.88 16.06 -11.54
N TYR A 833 0.91 16.92 -11.54
CA TYR A 833 0.57 17.82 -12.67
C TYR A 833 0.79 19.31 -12.35
N ARG A 834 1.50 19.62 -11.28
CA ARG A 834 1.92 21.00 -10.95
C ARG A 834 3.19 21.40 -11.66
#